data_754acd94651975a09629293a0ce33f13
#
_entry.id   754acd94651975a09629293a0ce33f13
#
_cell.length_a   1.000
_cell.length_b   1.000
_cell.length_c   1.000
_cell.angle_alpha   90.00
_cell.angle_beta   90.00
_cell.angle_gamma   90.00
#
_symmetry.space_group_name_H-M   'P 1'
#
loop_
_entity.id
_entity.type
_entity.pdbx_description
1 polymer ?
#
loop_
_entity_poly.entity_id
_entity_poly.type
_entity_poly.pdbx_seq_one_letter_code
_entity_poly.pdbx_strand_id
1 'polypeptide(L)'
;MIIARGAGVLLAMICIGFALPVHATSPVDFTNDIIPLMSRLGCNASACHGKAEGQNGFKLSVFAHDPVGDFRALTRESRGRRISPTAPADSLLLRKISGAVGHGGGVRAPRNSRAYSLFLQWIKNGTPYEIGGRPTLTRIRLEPSRQTAAFNASQPLKVMAEFSDNTHRDVTWLSIFHSNDTGMATVDEKGIVTIGNSVGQTSVMARYQGKVATFQAIVPRPGPKVTYPHLPNHNFIDPIVDSHLKRLNIIPSPLSDDATFLRRVYLDIAGRLPTANESETFLSDSTSGKRSGLVDALLETPEFADYWALKWADLLRVDRLKLGHEDAHRYYKWIHESLSKNKPLDHLARELLTAEGPLTEQPAGFFYRAANNTGDMAAMVSQVFLGVRITCAECHQHPYDRWTQQDYHAMRGFFQQVTTKNSAGGLALLAEGNPTIKHPRTGAIIQPYPLGESMPEEPPQGDRRHVLANWMTHPENPYFARNLVNRLWAHFLGKGLITPVDDLRETNPPSNPELLDALAASLVKNNYDLKKMIRIITHSRTYQLSSKPNATNLSDEQNFSRALFRRLPAEVLMDAVCDVTGVDEKFDGVPRGYRAVQLWDSQVQHYFLKLFGRPARATVCECERVTGASMGQALHLMNSPNIQTKLAHEGGRIKRLTLEHEDDADIVRQLYLSAFSRSPSRDEMNTGLQYLGSRRFQRRKAVEDLAWSLMNSFEFIFNH
;
A
#
# COMPACT_ATOMS: atom_id res chain seq x y z
N MET A 1 -53.83 87.54 34.31
CA MET A 1 -54.13 87.32 32.90
C MET A 1 -53.00 86.47 32.31
N ILE A 2 -53.35 85.40 31.63
CA ILE A 2 -52.62 84.43 30.91
C ILE A 2 -52.35 83.14 31.70
N ILE A 3 -53.07 82.12 31.25
CA ILE A 3 -53.16 80.74 31.63
C ILE A 3 -51.97 79.96 31.03
N ALA A 4 -51.36 79.11 31.79
CA ALA A 4 -50.43 78.06 31.25
C ALA A 4 -50.95 76.66 31.62
N ARG A 5 -51.33 75.91 30.63
CA ARG A 5 -51.75 74.47 30.72
C ARG A 5 -50.52 73.61 30.91
N GLY A 6 -50.53 72.74 31.93
CA GLY A 6 -49.60 71.65 32.11
C GLY A 6 -49.98 70.45 31.28
N ALA A 7 -49.09 69.93 30.52
CA ALA A 7 -49.20 68.59 29.82
C ALA A 7 -48.41 67.58 30.62
N GLY A 8 -49.16 66.61 31.19
CA GLY A 8 -48.58 65.41 31.82
C GLY A 8 -48.07 64.38 30.76
N VAL A 9 -46.79 64.03 30.81
CA VAL A 9 -46.22 62.97 30.02
C VAL A 9 -46.31 61.66 30.79
N LEU A 10 -47.11 60.75 30.30
CA LEU A 10 -47.21 59.37 30.81
C LEU A 10 -46.02 58.54 30.20
N LEU A 11 -45.06 58.16 31.03
CA LEU A 11 -43.97 57.29 30.63
C LEU A 11 -44.46 55.83 30.67
N ALA A 12 -44.73 55.23 29.50
CA ALA A 12 -45.01 53.78 29.37
C ALA A 12 -43.68 53.01 29.34
N MET A 13 -43.31 52.32 30.42
CA MET A 13 -42.23 51.33 30.43
C MET A 13 -42.62 50.13 29.60
N ILE A 14 -42.05 50.01 28.40
CA ILE A 14 -42.10 48.79 27.59
C ILE A 14 -41.02 47.82 28.14
N CYS A 15 -41.43 46.82 28.90
CA CYS A 15 -40.60 45.66 29.24
C CYS A 15 -40.40 44.82 28.00
N ILE A 16 -39.29 45.02 27.25
CA ILE A 16 -38.84 44.09 26.22
C ILE A 16 -38.23 42.88 26.94
N GLY A 17 -39.02 41.85 27.12
CA GLY A 17 -38.54 40.55 27.58
C GLY A 17 -37.62 39.95 26.50
N PHE A 18 -36.30 39.98 26.70
CA PHE A 18 -35.36 39.16 25.95
C PHE A 18 -35.67 37.69 26.28
N ALA A 19 -36.47 37.06 25.45
CA ALA A 19 -36.55 35.60 25.41
C ALA A 19 -35.20 35.11 24.86
N LEU A 20 -34.32 34.68 25.76
CA LEU A 20 -33.15 33.88 25.37
C LEU A 20 -33.67 32.68 24.59
N PRO A 21 -33.12 32.35 23.39
CA PRO A 21 -33.54 31.18 22.68
C PRO A 21 -33.22 29.95 23.56
N VAL A 22 -34.23 29.32 24.09
CA VAL A 22 -34.12 27.99 24.67
C VAL A 22 -33.66 27.11 23.49
N HIS A 23 -32.38 26.76 23.47
CA HIS A 23 -31.91 25.75 22.56
C HIS A 23 -32.65 24.47 22.91
N ALA A 24 -33.70 24.19 22.16
CA ALA A 24 -34.40 22.91 22.23
C ALA A 24 -33.36 21.85 21.89
N THR A 25 -32.91 21.11 22.92
CA THR A 25 -31.99 20.00 22.72
C THR A 25 -32.67 19.04 21.75
N SER A 26 -32.15 18.91 20.55
CA SER A 26 -32.63 17.98 19.55
C SER A 26 -32.82 16.60 20.20
N PRO A 27 -33.97 15.95 20.02
CA PRO A 27 -34.18 14.64 20.64
C PRO A 27 -33.12 13.65 20.19
N VAL A 28 -32.59 12.86 21.15
CA VAL A 28 -31.54 11.83 20.92
C VAL A 28 -32.11 10.70 20.10
N ASP A 29 -31.47 10.37 18.97
CA ASP A 29 -31.83 9.20 18.19
C ASP A 29 -30.79 8.09 18.19
N PHE A 30 -31.20 6.91 17.76
CA PHE A 30 -30.34 5.74 17.80
C PHE A 30 -29.21 5.85 16.78
N THR A 31 -29.52 6.23 15.55
CA THR A 31 -28.58 6.19 14.41
C THR A 31 -27.52 7.29 14.51
N ASN A 32 -27.94 8.54 14.82
CA ASN A 32 -27.04 9.69 14.80
C ASN A 32 -26.32 9.93 16.14
N ASP A 33 -26.78 9.32 17.24
CA ASP A 33 -26.22 9.59 18.55
C ASP A 33 -25.76 8.32 19.28
N ILE A 34 -26.61 7.30 19.40
CA ILE A 34 -26.34 6.12 20.24
C ILE A 34 -25.35 5.18 19.56
N ILE A 35 -25.56 4.83 18.29
CA ILE A 35 -24.67 3.95 17.53
C ILE A 35 -23.25 4.50 17.42
N PRO A 36 -23.01 5.78 17.06
CA PRO A 36 -21.67 6.35 17.05
C PRO A 36 -21.03 6.34 18.44
N LEU A 37 -21.81 6.64 19.48
CA LEU A 37 -21.32 6.58 20.85
C LEU A 37 -20.90 5.17 21.25
N MET A 38 -21.70 4.14 20.91
CA MET A 38 -21.34 2.73 21.17
C MET A 38 -20.05 2.34 20.42
N SER A 39 -19.89 2.80 19.20
CA SER A 39 -18.67 2.55 18.40
C SER A 39 -17.46 3.22 19.04
N ARG A 40 -17.59 4.47 19.45
CA ARG A 40 -16.53 5.21 20.13
C ARG A 40 -16.11 4.58 21.45
N LEU A 41 -17.07 4.09 22.23
CA LEU A 41 -16.80 3.39 23.50
C LEU A 41 -16.27 1.96 23.31
N GLY A 42 -16.15 1.50 22.06
CA GLY A 42 -15.65 0.17 21.70
C GLY A 42 -16.65 -0.95 21.97
N CYS A 43 -17.93 -0.65 22.22
CA CYS A 43 -18.94 -1.66 22.53
C CYS A 43 -19.12 -2.68 21.39
N ASN A 44 -19.08 -2.24 20.13
CA ASN A 44 -19.21 -3.05 18.93
C ASN A 44 -17.87 -3.43 18.29
N ALA A 45 -16.76 -3.29 19.00
CA ALA A 45 -15.47 -3.78 18.54
C ALA A 45 -15.44 -5.34 18.54
N SER A 46 -14.60 -5.92 17.69
CA SER A 46 -14.44 -7.37 17.56
C SER A 46 -13.97 -8.07 18.86
N ALA A 47 -13.28 -7.36 19.74
CA ALA A 47 -12.88 -7.87 21.07
C ALA A 47 -14.03 -7.82 22.10
N CYS A 48 -15.12 -7.12 21.81
CA CYS A 48 -16.27 -6.93 22.69
C CYS A 48 -17.53 -7.59 22.11
N HIS A 49 -18.62 -6.85 21.98
CA HIS A 49 -19.91 -7.39 21.49
C HIS A 49 -19.96 -7.54 19.97
N GLY A 50 -18.95 -7.04 19.21
CA GLY A 50 -18.85 -7.18 17.76
C GLY A 50 -18.27 -8.51 17.28
N LYS A 51 -17.81 -9.42 18.14
CA LYS A 51 -17.35 -10.74 17.72
C LYS A 51 -18.50 -11.62 17.23
N ALA A 52 -18.18 -12.69 16.48
CA ALA A 52 -19.18 -13.52 15.80
C ALA A 52 -20.30 -14.04 16.73
N GLU A 53 -19.96 -14.45 17.97
CA GLU A 53 -20.89 -14.97 18.96
C GLU A 53 -21.42 -13.88 19.92
N GLY A 54 -20.91 -12.65 19.84
CA GLY A 54 -21.14 -11.62 20.83
C GLY A 54 -20.52 -11.96 22.19
N GLN A 55 -21.01 -11.33 23.27
CA GLN A 55 -20.59 -11.61 24.65
C GLN A 55 -21.84 -11.89 25.51
N ASN A 56 -21.89 -13.06 26.14
CA ASN A 56 -23.02 -13.46 27.01
C ASN A 56 -24.39 -13.26 26.37
N GLY A 57 -24.55 -13.68 25.11
CA GLY A 57 -25.82 -13.55 24.36
C GLY A 57 -26.18 -12.11 23.98
N PHE A 58 -25.23 -11.18 24.02
CA PHE A 58 -25.38 -9.85 23.47
C PHE A 58 -24.37 -9.63 22.34
N LYS A 59 -24.87 -9.56 21.11
CA LYS A 59 -24.11 -9.32 19.90
C LYS A 59 -24.48 -7.97 19.32
N LEU A 60 -23.48 -7.23 18.86
CA LEU A 60 -23.61 -6.01 18.07
C LEU A 60 -22.90 -6.20 16.74
N SER A 61 -23.32 -5.45 15.74
CA SER A 61 -22.63 -5.46 14.46
C SER A 61 -21.30 -4.72 14.54
N VAL A 62 -20.22 -5.32 14.01
CA VAL A 62 -18.89 -4.69 13.98
C VAL A 62 -18.97 -3.36 13.22
N PHE A 63 -18.43 -2.31 13.82
CA PHE A 63 -18.47 -0.95 13.25
C PHE A 63 -19.87 -0.43 12.90
N ALA A 64 -20.92 -0.97 13.54
CA ALA A 64 -22.31 -0.56 13.34
C ALA A 64 -22.83 -0.73 11.90
N HIS A 65 -22.42 -1.79 11.20
CA HIS A 65 -22.87 -2.06 9.83
C HIS A 65 -24.34 -2.50 9.75
N ASP A 66 -24.95 -2.88 10.86
CA ASP A 66 -26.38 -3.26 10.97
C ASP A 66 -27.08 -2.52 12.11
N PRO A 67 -27.41 -1.23 11.94
CA PRO A 67 -28.06 -0.45 12.99
C PRO A 67 -29.43 -1.02 13.43
N VAL A 68 -30.20 -1.61 12.51
CA VAL A 68 -31.51 -2.22 12.81
C VAL A 68 -31.34 -3.46 13.70
N GLY A 69 -30.38 -4.32 13.37
CA GLY A 69 -30.03 -5.48 14.19
C GLY A 69 -29.50 -5.07 15.56
N ASP A 70 -28.63 -4.07 15.63
CA ASP A 70 -28.10 -3.54 16.89
C ASP A 70 -29.19 -2.96 17.79
N PHE A 71 -30.14 -2.22 17.20
CA PHE A 71 -31.30 -1.70 17.92
C PHE A 71 -32.15 -2.84 18.50
N ARG A 72 -32.43 -3.86 17.69
CA ARG A 72 -33.20 -5.04 18.13
C ARG A 72 -32.47 -5.79 19.24
N ALA A 73 -31.18 -6.02 19.06
CA ALA A 73 -30.34 -6.67 20.06
C ALA A 73 -30.38 -5.93 21.39
N LEU A 74 -30.34 -4.61 21.36
CA LEU A 74 -30.31 -3.77 22.55
C LEU A 74 -31.67 -3.67 23.25
N THR A 75 -32.77 -3.50 22.48
CA THR A 75 -34.07 -3.16 23.04
C THR A 75 -35.04 -4.34 23.17
N ARG A 76 -34.94 -5.38 22.33
CA ARG A 76 -35.93 -6.46 22.22
C ARG A 76 -35.44 -7.85 22.59
N GLU A 77 -34.20 -8.17 22.22
CA GLU A 77 -33.63 -9.51 22.48
C GLU A 77 -33.51 -9.81 23.98
N SER A 78 -33.48 -11.10 24.31
CA SER A 78 -33.41 -11.58 25.70
C SER A 78 -34.52 -10.98 26.58
N ARG A 79 -35.74 -10.87 26.03
CA ARG A 79 -36.93 -10.29 26.67
C ARG A 79 -36.77 -8.82 27.06
N GLY A 80 -35.98 -8.05 26.32
CA GLY A 80 -35.74 -6.64 26.57
C GLY A 80 -35.01 -6.28 27.86
N ARG A 81 -34.38 -7.26 28.53
CA ARG A 81 -33.77 -7.07 29.86
C ARG A 81 -32.68 -5.99 29.94
N ARG A 82 -32.18 -5.52 28.79
CA ARG A 82 -31.08 -4.54 28.74
C ARG A 82 -31.56 -3.12 29.00
N ILE A 83 -32.83 -2.84 28.74
CA ILE A 83 -33.44 -1.52 28.87
C ILE A 83 -34.63 -1.62 29.83
N SER A 84 -34.74 -0.68 30.77
CA SER A 84 -35.86 -0.53 31.68
C SER A 84 -36.51 0.85 31.43
N PRO A 85 -37.62 0.91 30.67
CA PRO A 85 -38.28 2.20 30.39
C PRO A 85 -38.91 2.86 31.62
N THR A 86 -39.35 2.04 32.61
CA THR A 86 -39.97 2.52 33.84
C THR A 86 -38.95 3.01 34.89
N ALA A 87 -37.75 2.49 34.82
CA ALA A 87 -36.62 2.88 35.70
C ALA A 87 -35.37 3.06 34.85
N PRO A 88 -35.28 4.10 34.01
CA PRO A 88 -34.21 4.26 33.03
C PRO A 88 -32.80 4.15 33.57
N ALA A 89 -32.52 4.72 34.75
CA ALA A 89 -31.20 4.66 35.41
C ALA A 89 -30.80 3.25 35.87
N ASP A 90 -31.78 2.34 36.04
CA ASP A 90 -31.56 0.94 36.44
C ASP A 90 -31.46 -0.01 35.23
N SER A 91 -31.56 0.50 34.02
CA SER A 91 -31.29 -0.29 32.81
C SER A 91 -29.98 -1.04 32.91
N LEU A 92 -29.99 -2.34 32.60
CA LEU A 92 -28.79 -3.19 32.63
C LEU A 92 -27.65 -2.59 31.76
N LEU A 93 -27.98 -1.98 30.64
CA LEU A 93 -27.02 -1.25 29.80
C LEU A 93 -26.25 -0.21 30.64
N LEU A 94 -26.97 0.69 31.30
CA LEU A 94 -26.36 1.78 32.09
C LEU A 94 -25.59 1.25 33.30
N ARG A 95 -26.11 0.24 33.98
CA ARG A 95 -25.44 -0.38 35.10
C ARG A 95 -24.12 -1.07 34.69
N LYS A 96 -24.09 -1.71 33.53
CA LYS A 96 -22.89 -2.35 32.96
C LYS A 96 -21.83 -1.32 32.56
N ILE A 97 -22.19 -0.34 31.73
CA ILE A 97 -21.22 0.63 31.19
C ILE A 97 -20.68 1.59 32.26
N SER A 98 -21.45 1.82 33.34
CA SER A 98 -21.01 2.65 34.49
C SER A 98 -20.20 1.89 35.57
N GLY A 99 -20.11 0.56 35.45
CA GLY A 99 -19.42 -0.26 36.48
C GLY A 99 -20.26 -0.52 37.73
N ALA A 100 -21.55 -0.14 37.77
CA ALA A 100 -22.45 -0.42 38.88
C ALA A 100 -22.71 -1.92 39.07
N VAL A 101 -22.51 -2.70 38.02
CA VAL A 101 -22.42 -4.18 38.06
C VAL A 101 -21.25 -4.64 37.23
N GLY A 102 -20.70 -5.81 37.54
CA GLY A 102 -19.51 -6.36 36.85
C GLY A 102 -19.67 -6.39 35.35
N HIS A 103 -18.71 -5.84 34.60
CA HIS A 103 -18.65 -5.76 33.14
C HIS A 103 -17.25 -6.12 32.68
N GLY A 104 -17.11 -7.18 31.87
CA GLY A 104 -15.83 -7.63 31.34
C GLY A 104 -15.10 -6.57 30.49
N GLY A 105 -15.85 -5.65 29.89
CA GLY A 105 -15.28 -4.50 29.16
C GLY A 105 -14.81 -3.34 30.05
N GLY A 106 -14.98 -3.43 31.39
CA GLY A 106 -14.67 -2.36 32.32
C GLY A 106 -15.70 -1.23 32.32
N VAL A 107 -15.36 -0.11 32.96
CA VAL A 107 -16.17 1.11 32.99
C VAL A 107 -15.98 1.85 31.64
N ARG A 108 -17.06 2.04 30.90
CA ARG A 108 -17.04 2.73 29.58
C ARG A 108 -17.67 4.12 29.64
N ALA A 109 -18.67 4.32 30.48
CA ALA A 109 -19.37 5.59 30.66
C ALA A 109 -19.68 5.81 32.17
N PRO A 110 -18.80 6.45 32.93
CA PRO A 110 -19.06 6.83 34.33
C PRO A 110 -20.35 7.65 34.44
N ARG A 111 -21.07 7.53 35.59
CA ARG A 111 -22.39 8.18 35.82
C ARG A 111 -22.41 9.68 35.59
N ASN A 112 -21.29 10.39 35.80
CA ASN A 112 -21.13 11.82 35.59
C ASN A 112 -20.67 12.19 34.17
N SER A 113 -20.52 11.21 33.25
CA SER A 113 -20.04 11.46 31.90
C SER A 113 -21.19 11.88 30.95
N ARG A 114 -20.82 12.65 29.91
CA ARG A 114 -21.71 13.00 28.82
C ARG A 114 -22.28 11.76 28.13
N ALA A 115 -21.48 10.70 27.98
CA ALA A 115 -21.89 9.44 27.38
C ALA A 115 -23.01 8.77 28.18
N TYR A 116 -22.88 8.67 29.50
CA TYR A 116 -23.93 8.14 30.36
C TYR A 116 -25.22 8.94 30.26
N SER A 117 -25.11 10.27 30.29
CA SER A 117 -26.27 11.18 30.21
C SER A 117 -27.01 11.04 28.88
N LEU A 118 -26.29 10.83 27.77
CA LEU A 118 -26.90 10.63 26.45
C LEU A 118 -27.67 9.30 26.37
N PHE A 119 -27.10 8.19 26.86
CA PHE A 119 -27.84 6.92 26.95
C PHE A 119 -29.07 7.03 27.84
N LEU A 120 -28.93 7.67 29.01
CA LEU A 120 -30.04 7.88 29.94
C LEU A 120 -31.19 8.69 29.31
N GLN A 121 -30.84 9.76 28.59
CA GLN A 121 -31.82 10.59 27.88
C GLN A 121 -32.51 9.81 26.77
N TRP A 122 -31.80 9.01 25.99
CA TRP A 122 -32.37 8.15 24.96
C TRP A 122 -33.37 7.15 25.55
N ILE A 123 -33.04 6.52 26.68
CA ILE A 123 -33.94 5.59 27.36
C ILE A 123 -35.14 6.30 27.93
N LYS A 124 -35.01 7.48 28.56
CA LYS A 124 -36.11 8.31 29.08
C LYS A 124 -37.06 8.74 27.97
N ASN A 125 -36.57 8.92 26.75
CA ASN A 125 -37.36 9.32 25.59
C ASN A 125 -38.06 8.11 24.91
N GLY A 126 -38.05 6.91 25.54
CA GLY A 126 -38.69 5.72 25.00
C GLY A 126 -37.87 4.96 23.96
N THR A 127 -36.57 5.14 23.92
CA THR A 127 -35.65 4.45 22.98
C THR A 127 -36.04 4.60 21.50
N PRO A 128 -36.21 5.80 20.96
CA PRO A 128 -36.57 5.95 19.56
C PRO A 128 -35.45 5.42 18.65
N TYR A 129 -35.80 4.63 17.60
CA TYR A 129 -34.86 4.22 16.53
C TYR A 129 -34.67 5.36 15.56
N GLU A 130 -35.76 5.86 14.99
CA GLU A 130 -35.79 7.02 14.13
C GLU A 130 -36.83 8.00 14.61
N ILE A 131 -36.52 9.27 14.52
CA ILE A 131 -37.51 10.33 14.68
C ILE A 131 -37.86 10.78 13.27
N GLY A 132 -39.11 10.61 12.87
CA GLY A 132 -39.59 10.85 11.51
C GLY A 132 -39.12 12.20 10.96
N GLY A 133 -38.64 12.20 9.72
CA GLY A 133 -38.12 13.38 9.04
C GLY A 133 -36.69 13.79 9.41
N ARG A 134 -35.91 12.96 10.16
CA ARG A 134 -34.52 13.29 10.46
C ARG A 134 -33.62 13.14 9.24
N PRO A 135 -32.71 14.11 9.07
CA PRO A 135 -31.76 14.06 7.97
C PRO A 135 -30.74 12.93 8.15
N THR A 136 -30.36 12.30 7.02
CA THR A 136 -29.33 11.26 6.96
C THR A 136 -27.97 11.88 6.78
N LEU A 137 -26.92 11.24 7.34
CA LEU A 137 -25.54 11.69 7.18
C LEU A 137 -25.08 11.54 5.73
N THR A 138 -24.66 12.63 5.10
CA THR A 138 -24.12 12.63 3.73
C THR A 138 -22.61 12.48 3.72
N ARG A 139 -21.90 13.32 4.49
CA ARG A 139 -20.44 13.28 4.62
C ARG A 139 -19.95 13.86 5.95
N ILE A 140 -18.69 13.63 6.24
CA ILE A 140 -17.97 14.34 7.30
C ILE A 140 -16.76 15.07 6.71
N ARG A 141 -16.29 16.12 7.40
CA ARG A 141 -15.04 16.80 7.09
C ARG A 141 -14.29 17.11 8.37
N LEU A 142 -12.95 17.20 8.28
CA LEU A 142 -12.07 17.62 9.35
C LEU A 142 -11.68 19.10 9.19
N GLU A 143 -11.69 19.83 10.29
CA GLU A 143 -11.25 21.21 10.36
C GLU A 143 -10.15 21.37 11.42
N PRO A 144 -8.94 21.80 10.99
CA PRO A 144 -8.49 21.98 9.61
C PRO A 144 -8.37 20.61 8.89
N SER A 145 -8.40 20.60 7.53
CA SER A 145 -8.13 19.40 6.73
C SER A 145 -6.64 19.20 6.45
N ARG A 146 -5.83 20.27 6.55
CA ARG A 146 -4.39 20.25 6.32
C ARG A 146 -3.71 21.35 7.12
N GLN A 147 -2.50 21.06 7.65
CA GLN A 147 -1.69 22.05 8.35
C GLN A 147 -0.21 21.75 8.27
N THR A 148 0.59 22.81 8.14
CA THR A 148 2.03 22.74 8.38
C THR A 148 2.27 23.00 9.85
N ALA A 149 2.95 22.07 10.53
CA ALA A 149 3.14 22.12 11.98
C ALA A 149 4.61 21.90 12.35
N ALA A 150 5.05 22.52 13.43
CA ALA A 150 6.38 22.30 14.01
C ALA A 150 6.41 20.99 14.83
N PHE A 151 7.61 20.50 15.15
CA PHE A 151 7.80 19.39 16.07
C PHE A 151 7.12 19.69 17.43
N ASN A 152 6.51 18.68 18.01
CA ASN A 152 5.80 18.72 19.28
C ASN A 152 4.60 19.70 19.31
N ALA A 153 4.18 20.24 18.17
CA ALA A 153 2.99 21.07 18.10
C ALA A 153 1.73 20.21 18.37
N SER A 154 0.73 20.88 18.97
CA SER A 154 -0.58 20.29 19.23
C SER A 154 -1.64 20.96 18.35
N GLN A 155 -2.45 20.15 17.66
CA GLN A 155 -3.50 20.61 16.75
C GLN A 155 -4.83 19.96 17.12
N PRO A 156 -5.78 20.73 17.67
CA PRO A 156 -7.14 20.23 17.84
C PRO A 156 -7.86 20.11 16.48
N LEU A 157 -8.56 19.02 16.28
CA LEU A 157 -9.40 18.77 15.10
C LEU A 157 -10.88 18.85 15.47
N LYS A 158 -11.67 19.40 14.56
CA LYS A 158 -13.13 19.32 14.62
C LYS A 158 -13.66 18.42 13.51
N VAL A 159 -14.60 17.56 13.83
CA VAL A 159 -15.30 16.71 12.87
C VAL A 159 -16.67 17.31 12.61
N MET A 160 -16.88 17.88 11.43
CA MET A 160 -18.14 18.47 11.02
C MET A 160 -18.91 17.46 10.16
N ALA A 161 -20.08 17.04 10.63
CA ALA A 161 -21.00 16.19 9.88
C ALA A 161 -21.98 17.07 9.07
N GLU A 162 -22.21 16.68 7.83
CA GLU A 162 -23.18 17.30 6.92
C GLU A 162 -24.32 16.32 6.68
N PHE A 163 -25.55 16.81 6.77
CA PHE A 163 -26.76 15.99 6.64
C PHE A 163 -27.56 16.33 5.37
N SER A 164 -28.50 15.46 5.00
CA SER A 164 -29.30 15.57 3.77
C SER A 164 -30.19 16.80 3.69
N ASP A 165 -30.43 17.50 4.80
CA ASP A 165 -31.11 18.78 4.90
C ASP A 165 -30.18 20.00 4.88
N ASN A 166 -28.92 19.78 4.52
CA ASN A 166 -27.82 20.76 4.54
C ASN A 166 -27.48 21.31 5.93
N THR A 167 -27.96 20.71 7.01
CA THR A 167 -27.50 21.08 8.36
C THR A 167 -26.10 20.54 8.65
N HIS A 168 -25.37 21.25 9.53
CA HIS A 168 -24.04 20.87 9.98
C HIS A 168 -24.02 20.69 11.48
N ARG A 169 -23.30 19.64 11.95
CA ARG A 169 -23.14 19.35 13.37
C ARG A 169 -21.72 19.00 13.71
N ASP A 170 -21.17 19.56 14.81
CA ASP A 170 -19.91 19.09 15.39
C ASP A 170 -20.13 17.74 16.08
N VAL A 171 -19.51 16.71 15.50
CA VAL A 171 -19.57 15.31 15.98
C VAL A 171 -18.21 14.83 16.49
N THR A 172 -17.29 15.72 16.77
CA THR A 172 -15.91 15.42 17.21
C THR A 172 -15.92 14.42 18.36
N TRP A 173 -16.73 14.66 19.38
CA TRP A 173 -16.83 13.81 20.57
C TRP A 173 -17.48 12.43 20.35
N LEU A 174 -18.14 12.21 19.19
CA LEU A 174 -18.73 10.95 18.75
C LEU A 174 -17.83 10.22 17.73
N SER A 175 -16.77 10.84 17.29
CA SER A 175 -15.89 10.32 16.25
C SER A 175 -14.77 9.46 16.83
N ILE A 176 -14.27 8.53 16.02
CA ILE A 176 -13.11 7.69 16.32
C ILE A 176 -11.96 8.22 15.47
N PHE A 177 -10.80 8.41 16.10
CA PHE A 177 -9.60 8.90 15.44
C PHE A 177 -8.54 7.81 15.33
N HIS A 178 -7.77 7.85 14.24
CA HIS A 178 -6.65 6.96 14.01
C HIS A 178 -5.54 7.68 13.24
N SER A 179 -4.28 7.51 13.66
CA SER A 179 -3.13 8.01 12.93
C SER A 179 -2.57 6.93 12.01
N ASN A 180 -2.22 7.28 10.78
CA ASN A 180 -1.56 6.38 9.85
C ASN A 180 -0.10 6.10 10.24
N ASP A 181 0.54 7.05 10.93
CA ASP A 181 1.90 6.91 11.43
C ASP A 181 2.02 7.55 12.82
N THR A 182 1.98 6.72 13.85
CA THR A 182 2.09 7.16 15.25
C THR A 182 3.47 7.67 15.63
N GLY A 183 4.50 7.37 14.85
CA GLY A 183 5.85 7.93 15.01
C GLY A 183 5.93 9.39 14.54
N MET A 184 5.11 9.76 13.55
CA MET A 184 5.04 11.14 13.04
C MET A 184 3.98 11.99 13.75
N ALA A 185 2.82 11.42 14.07
CA ALA A 185 1.77 12.12 14.79
C ALA A 185 0.91 11.13 15.56
N THR A 186 0.55 11.45 16.79
CA THR A 186 -0.45 10.73 17.59
C THR A 186 -1.74 11.55 17.65
N VAL A 187 -2.86 10.89 17.96
CA VAL A 187 -4.14 11.56 18.16
C VAL A 187 -4.83 10.95 19.37
N ASP A 188 -5.40 11.79 20.22
CA ASP A 188 -6.17 11.35 21.38
C ASP A 188 -7.66 11.18 21.04
N GLU A 189 -8.42 10.68 22.02
CA GLU A 189 -9.86 10.52 21.91
C GLU A 189 -10.65 11.81 21.74
N LYS A 190 -10.07 12.97 22.05
CA LYS A 190 -10.68 14.29 21.89
C LYS A 190 -10.41 14.90 20.51
N GLY A 191 -9.61 14.21 19.68
CA GLY A 191 -9.18 14.71 18.38
C GLY A 191 -8.01 15.69 18.46
N ILE A 192 -7.22 15.66 19.53
CA ILE A 192 -6.02 16.48 19.65
C ILE A 192 -4.87 15.69 19.03
N VAL A 193 -4.33 16.21 17.93
CA VAL A 193 -3.16 15.67 17.24
C VAL A 193 -1.90 16.23 17.89
N THR A 194 -0.96 15.38 18.26
CA THR A 194 0.37 15.78 18.73
C THR A 194 1.40 15.33 17.70
N ILE A 195 2.15 16.29 17.17
CA ILE A 195 3.19 16.07 16.15
C ILE A 195 4.44 15.52 16.82
N GLY A 196 5.03 14.48 16.23
CA GLY A 196 6.32 13.92 16.64
C GLY A 196 7.52 14.70 16.10
N ASN A 197 8.68 14.02 16.09
CA ASN A 197 9.96 14.63 15.70
C ASN A 197 10.48 14.11 14.35
N SER A 198 9.59 13.68 13.46
CA SER A 198 9.94 13.18 12.13
C SER A 198 9.51 14.17 11.05
N VAL A 199 10.41 14.43 10.09
CA VAL A 199 10.17 15.33 8.95
C VAL A 199 9.39 14.58 7.86
N GLY A 200 8.41 15.22 7.23
CA GLY A 200 7.63 14.66 6.15
C GLY A 200 6.15 14.98 6.28
N GLN A 201 5.30 14.02 5.94
CA GLN A 201 3.85 14.20 6.15
C GLN A 201 3.17 12.89 6.56
N THR A 202 2.13 13.04 7.34
CA THR A 202 1.26 11.94 7.77
C THR A 202 -0.19 12.38 7.79
N SER A 203 -1.09 11.41 7.92
CA SER A 203 -2.52 11.66 7.97
C SER A 203 -3.15 11.09 9.23
N VAL A 204 -4.09 11.84 9.79
CA VAL A 204 -4.98 11.40 10.87
C VAL A 204 -6.39 11.28 10.30
N MET A 205 -6.98 10.11 10.45
CA MET A 205 -8.34 9.79 10.04
C MET A 205 -9.32 10.05 11.19
N ALA A 206 -10.50 10.61 10.87
CA ALA A 206 -11.67 10.54 11.73
C ALA A 206 -12.75 9.69 11.05
N ARG A 207 -13.51 8.93 11.86
CA ARG A 207 -14.65 8.13 11.41
C ARG A 207 -15.88 8.42 12.25
N TYR A 208 -17.02 8.62 11.58
CA TYR A 208 -18.34 8.77 12.17
C TYR A 208 -19.40 8.12 11.27
N GLN A 209 -20.21 7.18 11.80
CA GLN A 209 -21.25 6.44 11.05
C GLN A 209 -20.77 5.82 9.72
N GLY A 210 -19.58 5.25 9.69
CA GLY A 210 -19.02 4.65 8.46
C GLY A 210 -18.50 5.64 7.42
N LYS A 211 -18.70 6.96 7.62
CA LYS A 211 -18.02 7.99 6.82
C LYS A 211 -16.66 8.29 7.41
N VAL A 212 -15.70 8.61 6.54
CA VAL A 212 -14.31 8.91 6.90
C VAL A 212 -13.89 10.27 6.37
N ALA A 213 -12.95 10.92 7.05
CA ALA A 213 -12.29 12.12 6.59
C ALA A 213 -10.86 12.15 7.14
N THR A 214 -9.96 12.89 6.48
CA THR A 214 -8.55 12.97 6.85
C THR A 214 -8.09 14.40 7.13
N PHE A 215 -7.18 14.49 8.08
CA PHE A 215 -6.33 15.64 8.32
C PHE A 215 -4.91 15.31 7.88
N GLN A 216 -4.25 16.17 7.10
CA GLN A 216 -2.84 16.05 6.72
C GLN A 216 -1.96 16.97 7.55
N ALA A 217 -1.01 16.39 8.28
CA ALA A 217 0.08 17.09 8.92
C ALA A 217 1.31 17.14 8.00
N ILE A 218 1.81 18.32 7.70
CA ILE A 218 3.09 18.53 7.00
C ILE A 218 4.08 19.06 8.04
N VAL A 219 5.19 18.36 8.19
CA VAL A 219 6.19 18.61 9.24
C VAL A 219 7.52 18.95 8.59
N PRO A 220 7.83 20.23 8.36
CA PRO A 220 9.12 20.65 7.83
C PRO A 220 10.27 20.40 8.80
N ARG A 221 11.47 20.24 8.28
CA ARG A 221 12.69 20.22 9.08
C ARG A 221 12.83 21.53 9.89
N PRO A 222 13.07 21.44 11.20
CA PRO A 222 13.24 22.62 12.04
C PRO A 222 14.55 23.38 11.71
N GLY A 223 14.62 24.63 12.17
CA GLY A 223 15.77 25.49 11.97
C GLY A 223 15.61 26.50 10.83
N PRO A 224 16.67 27.22 10.47
CA PRO A 224 16.60 28.26 9.46
C PRO A 224 16.22 27.70 8.10
N LYS A 225 15.54 28.51 7.29
CA LYS A 225 15.19 28.15 5.93
C LYS A 225 16.48 27.99 5.10
N VAL A 226 16.62 26.81 4.47
CA VAL A 226 17.79 26.53 3.62
C VAL A 226 17.71 27.29 2.30
N THR A 227 18.87 27.72 1.80
CA THR A 227 18.98 28.20 0.41
C THR A 227 18.95 26.99 -0.50
N TYR A 228 17.86 26.82 -1.23
CA TYR A 228 17.70 25.70 -2.15
C TYR A 228 18.56 25.93 -3.40
N PRO A 229 19.43 24.96 -3.78
CA PRO A 229 20.29 25.15 -4.95
C PRO A 229 19.48 25.19 -6.24
N HIS A 230 20.01 25.85 -7.26
CA HIS A 230 19.48 25.74 -8.61
C HIS A 230 19.96 24.41 -9.20
N LEU A 231 19.00 23.49 -9.44
CA LEU A 231 19.27 22.14 -9.94
C LEU A 231 18.67 21.98 -11.34
N PRO A 232 19.37 21.33 -12.29
CA PRO A 232 18.81 21.04 -13.61
C PRO A 232 17.64 20.07 -13.50
N ASN A 233 16.58 20.32 -14.24
CA ASN A 233 15.48 19.39 -14.40
C ASN A 233 15.76 18.48 -15.59
N HIS A 234 15.72 17.17 -15.37
CA HIS A 234 15.84 16.21 -16.44
C HIS A 234 14.48 15.93 -17.11
N ASN A 235 13.40 15.96 -16.31
CA ASN A 235 12.03 15.87 -16.82
C ASN A 235 11.03 16.49 -15.81
N PHE A 236 9.70 16.25 -16.00
CA PHE A 236 8.63 16.84 -15.18
C PHE A 236 8.62 16.36 -13.72
N ILE A 237 9.25 15.23 -13.39
CA ILE A 237 9.33 14.69 -12.04
C ILE A 237 10.10 15.64 -11.12
N ASP A 238 11.23 16.13 -11.58
CA ASP A 238 12.18 16.88 -10.77
C ASP A 238 11.62 18.18 -10.19
N PRO A 239 10.97 19.07 -10.96
CA PRO A 239 10.41 20.30 -10.41
C PRO A 239 9.30 20.05 -9.39
N ILE A 240 8.52 18.96 -9.54
CA ILE A 240 7.46 18.59 -8.59
C ILE A 240 8.08 18.12 -7.27
N VAL A 241 9.08 17.24 -7.35
CA VAL A 241 9.83 16.77 -6.15
C VAL A 241 10.54 17.95 -5.48
N ASP A 242 11.21 18.82 -6.24
CA ASP A 242 11.88 20.00 -5.68
C ASP A 242 10.92 20.95 -4.97
N SER A 243 9.74 21.19 -5.54
CA SER A 243 8.69 21.99 -4.89
C SER A 243 8.29 21.41 -3.54
N HIS A 244 8.14 20.08 -3.48
CA HIS A 244 7.82 19.36 -2.24
C HIS A 244 8.95 19.46 -1.21
N LEU A 245 10.21 19.23 -1.61
CA LEU A 245 11.38 19.30 -0.74
C LEU A 245 11.60 20.73 -0.18
N LYS A 246 11.38 21.76 -1.00
CA LYS A 246 11.42 23.16 -0.56
C LYS A 246 10.43 23.44 0.55
N ARG A 247 9.21 22.92 0.46
CA ARG A 247 8.18 23.03 1.52
C ARG A 247 8.63 22.37 2.82
N LEU A 248 9.36 21.26 2.72
CA LEU A 248 9.87 20.51 3.87
C LEU A 248 11.20 21.03 4.41
N ASN A 249 11.79 22.06 3.80
CA ASN A 249 13.10 22.61 4.18
C ASN A 249 14.24 21.57 4.03
N ILE A 250 14.19 20.75 2.97
CA ILE A 250 15.14 19.68 2.65
C ILE A 250 15.85 20.01 1.33
N ILE A 251 17.17 19.80 1.29
CA ILE A 251 17.98 19.83 0.07
C ILE A 251 18.21 18.39 -0.39
N PRO A 252 18.02 18.05 -1.68
CA PRO A 252 18.32 16.72 -2.17
C PRO A 252 19.82 16.45 -2.15
N SER A 253 20.20 15.17 -2.11
CA SER A 253 21.58 14.73 -2.30
C SER A 253 22.07 15.04 -3.71
N PRO A 254 23.39 15.08 -3.95
CA PRO A 254 23.95 15.23 -5.30
C PRO A 254 23.61 13.99 -6.17
N LEU A 255 23.88 14.08 -7.45
CA LEU A 255 23.80 12.91 -8.33
C LEU A 255 24.78 11.81 -7.88
N SER A 256 24.42 10.56 -8.08
CA SER A 256 25.31 9.43 -7.94
C SER A 256 26.39 9.45 -9.02
N ASP A 257 27.54 8.85 -8.73
CA ASP A 257 28.55 8.58 -9.74
C ASP A 257 28.04 7.53 -10.76
N ASP A 258 28.79 7.36 -11.84
CA ASP A 258 28.43 6.47 -12.94
C ASP A 258 28.42 4.99 -12.54
N ALA A 259 29.30 4.57 -11.65
CA ALA A 259 29.36 3.20 -11.17
C ALA A 259 28.12 2.84 -10.32
N THR A 260 27.72 3.72 -9.40
CA THR A 260 26.50 3.58 -8.62
C THR A 260 25.25 3.59 -9.53
N PHE A 261 25.21 4.49 -10.52
CA PHE A 261 24.10 4.52 -11.49
C PHE A 261 24.03 3.22 -12.31
N LEU A 262 25.17 2.75 -12.85
CA LEU A 262 25.28 1.52 -13.63
C LEU A 262 24.71 0.33 -12.84
N ARG A 263 25.25 0.09 -11.63
CA ARG A 263 24.81 -1.00 -10.78
C ARG A 263 23.31 -0.92 -10.48
N ARG A 264 22.83 0.27 -10.10
CA ARG A 264 21.41 0.50 -9.75
C ARG A 264 20.48 0.18 -10.91
N VAL A 265 20.77 0.67 -12.11
CA VAL A 265 19.89 0.51 -13.26
C VAL A 265 19.86 -0.93 -13.78
N TYR A 266 20.99 -1.67 -13.73
CA TYR A 266 21.01 -3.10 -14.03
C TYR A 266 20.13 -3.91 -13.07
N LEU A 267 20.26 -3.66 -11.77
CA LEU A 267 19.47 -4.33 -10.74
C LEU A 267 17.99 -4.00 -10.84
N ASP A 268 17.63 -2.76 -11.16
CA ASP A 268 16.24 -2.30 -11.20
C ASP A 268 15.52 -2.65 -12.51
N ILE A 269 16.20 -2.68 -13.64
CA ILE A 269 15.61 -2.97 -14.95
C ILE A 269 15.74 -4.45 -15.31
N ALA A 270 16.94 -5.02 -15.20
CA ALA A 270 17.26 -6.36 -15.65
C ALA A 270 17.35 -7.41 -14.54
N GLY A 271 17.33 -7.01 -13.26
CA GLY A 271 17.40 -7.93 -12.11
C GLY A 271 18.70 -8.70 -12.00
N ARG A 272 19.82 -8.16 -12.53
CA ARG A 272 21.16 -8.75 -12.44
C ARG A 272 22.24 -7.70 -12.20
N LEU A 273 23.41 -8.14 -11.84
CA LEU A 273 24.59 -7.30 -11.88
C LEU A 273 25.11 -7.13 -13.33
N PRO A 274 25.74 -5.99 -13.68
CA PRO A 274 26.52 -5.90 -14.91
C PRO A 274 27.74 -6.83 -14.80
N THR A 275 28.16 -7.38 -15.91
CA THR A 275 29.46 -8.10 -16.02
C THR A 275 30.63 -7.14 -15.84
N ALA A 276 31.80 -7.66 -15.55
CA ALA A 276 33.03 -6.82 -15.47
C ALA A 276 33.27 -6.04 -16.76
N ASN A 277 33.08 -6.68 -17.93
CA ASN A 277 33.25 -6.04 -19.23
C ASN A 277 32.19 -4.95 -19.50
N GLU A 278 30.91 -5.17 -19.17
CA GLU A 278 29.85 -4.15 -19.25
C GLU A 278 30.19 -2.96 -18.36
N SER A 279 30.72 -3.23 -17.15
CA SER A 279 31.14 -2.19 -16.21
C SER A 279 32.32 -1.38 -16.75
N GLU A 280 33.35 -2.02 -17.27
CA GLU A 280 34.52 -1.34 -17.85
C GLU A 280 34.13 -0.51 -19.09
N THR A 281 33.31 -1.07 -19.96
CA THR A 281 32.82 -0.38 -21.17
C THR A 281 32.06 0.89 -20.82
N PHE A 282 31.09 0.79 -19.90
CA PHE A 282 30.30 1.94 -19.50
C PHE A 282 31.11 3.01 -18.75
N LEU A 283 32.01 2.57 -17.85
CA LEU A 283 32.82 3.50 -17.05
C LEU A 283 33.86 4.25 -17.91
N SER A 284 34.40 3.60 -18.95
CA SER A 284 35.36 4.23 -19.89
C SER A 284 34.67 5.11 -20.95
N ASP A 285 33.37 4.97 -21.17
CA ASP A 285 32.62 5.80 -22.10
C ASP A 285 32.50 7.24 -21.56
N SER A 286 32.94 8.22 -22.33
CA SER A 286 32.88 9.64 -22.00
C SER A 286 31.74 10.37 -22.73
N THR A 287 30.90 9.67 -23.50
CA THR A 287 29.81 10.29 -24.27
C THR A 287 28.73 10.90 -23.39
N SER A 288 28.26 12.08 -23.79
CA SER A 288 27.08 12.66 -23.15
C SER A 288 25.84 11.82 -23.49
N GLY A 289 25.02 11.51 -22.48
CA GLY A 289 23.84 10.67 -22.68
C GLY A 289 24.08 9.16 -22.52
N LYS A 290 25.27 8.71 -22.17
CA LYS A 290 25.55 7.28 -21.94
C LYS A 290 24.58 6.61 -20.92
N ARG A 291 24.14 7.36 -19.91
CA ARG A 291 23.13 6.86 -18.95
C ARG A 291 21.78 6.57 -19.60
N SER A 292 21.34 7.46 -20.48
CA SER A 292 20.09 7.26 -21.24
C SER A 292 20.20 6.09 -22.21
N GLY A 293 21.32 6.01 -22.95
CA GLY A 293 21.60 4.90 -23.85
C GLY A 293 21.65 3.55 -23.15
N LEU A 294 22.20 3.49 -21.94
CA LEU A 294 22.22 2.27 -21.13
C LEU A 294 20.80 1.83 -20.72
N VAL A 295 19.97 2.78 -20.27
CA VAL A 295 18.56 2.48 -19.93
C VAL A 295 17.83 1.92 -21.16
N ASP A 296 17.99 2.55 -22.31
CA ASP A 296 17.35 2.12 -23.56
C ASP A 296 17.79 0.71 -23.95
N ALA A 297 19.10 0.42 -23.85
CA ALA A 297 19.64 -0.89 -24.15
C ALA A 297 19.09 -1.98 -23.20
N LEU A 298 19.04 -1.71 -21.87
CA LEU A 298 18.56 -2.67 -20.88
C LEU A 298 17.08 -3.00 -21.06
N LEU A 299 16.26 -2.04 -21.48
CA LEU A 299 14.84 -2.26 -21.72
C LEU A 299 14.57 -3.22 -22.90
N GLU A 300 15.53 -3.41 -23.79
CA GLU A 300 15.42 -4.32 -24.95
C GLU A 300 16.09 -5.69 -24.70
N THR A 301 16.68 -5.92 -23.54
CA THR A 301 17.31 -7.20 -23.19
C THR A 301 16.27 -8.28 -22.83
N PRO A 302 16.57 -9.57 -23.02
CA PRO A 302 15.73 -10.67 -22.54
C PRO A 302 15.56 -10.65 -21.02
N GLU A 303 16.58 -10.26 -20.28
CA GLU A 303 16.59 -10.17 -18.81
C GLU A 303 15.54 -9.20 -18.27
N PHE A 304 15.21 -8.15 -19.05
CA PHE A 304 14.07 -7.29 -18.72
C PHE A 304 12.77 -8.11 -18.63
N ALA A 305 12.49 -8.91 -19.64
CA ALA A 305 11.26 -9.71 -19.67
C ALA A 305 11.25 -10.77 -18.55
N ASP A 306 12.38 -11.44 -18.30
CA ASP A 306 12.53 -12.42 -17.22
C ASP A 306 12.23 -11.80 -15.84
N TYR A 307 12.86 -10.66 -15.55
CA TYR A 307 12.73 -10.00 -14.25
C TYR A 307 11.32 -9.42 -14.01
N TRP A 308 10.74 -8.79 -15.03
CA TRP A 308 9.41 -8.23 -14.91
C TRP A 308 8.31 -9.29 -14.93
N ALA A 309 8.54 -10.42 -15.65
CA ALA A 309 7.64 -11.57 -15.57
C ALA A 309 7.63 -12.22 -14.17
N LEU A 310 8.79 -12.29 -13.50
CA LEU A 310 8.85 -12.75 -12.10
C LEU A 310 7.96 -11.89 -11.19
N LYS A 311 8.04 -10.55 -11.31
CA LYS A 311 7.24 -9.61 -10.51
C LYS A 311 5.74 -9.72 -10.78
N TRP A 312 5.35 -9.80 -12.05
CA TRP A 312 3.95 -9.96 -12.42
C TRP A 312 3.41 -11.35 -12.06
N ALA A 313 4.25 -12.39 -12.10
CA ALA A 313 3.88 -13.72 -11.64
C ALA A 313 3.59 -13.76 -10.12
N ASP A 314 4.28 -12.94 -9.32
CA ASP A 314 3.96 -12.78 -7.90
C ASP A 314 2.57 -12.14 -7.71
N LEU A 315 2.30 -11.03 -8.40
CA LEU A 315 1.02 -10.31 -8.33
C LEU A 315 -0.16 -11.13 -8.86
N LEU A 316 0.06 -11.92 -9.93
CA LEU A 316 -0.97 -12.71 -10.60
C LEU A 316 -1.07 -14.16 -10.05
N ARG A 317 -0.32 -14.46 -8.97
CA ARG A 317 -0.38 -15.72 -8.23
C ARG A 317 -0.12 -16.96 -9.11
N VAL A 318 0.92 -16.92 -9.94
CA VAL A 318 1.35 -18.09 -10.73
C VAL A 318 1.89 -19.16 -9.78
N ASP A 319 1.10 -20.20 -9.52
CA ASP A 319 1.41 -21.26 -8.56
C ASP A 319 0.94 -22.62 -9.07
N ARG A 320 1.86 -23.59 -9.15
CA ARG A 320 1.55 -24.96 -9.61
C ARG A 320 0.64 -25.73 -8.67
N LEU A 321 0.57 -25.41 -7.38
CA LEU A 321 -0.34 -26.10 -6.46
C LEU A 321 -1.81 -25.85 -6.81
N LYS A 322 -2.10 -24.67 -7.37
CA LYS A 322 -3.45 -24.33 -7.82
C LYS A 322 -3.74 -24.65 -9.26
N LEU A 323 -2.77 -24.41 -10.13
CA LEU A 323 -2.97 -24.50 -11.56
C LEU A 323 -2.56 -25.87 -12.14
N GLY A 324 -1.65 -26.58 -11.49
CA GLY A 324 -0.90 -27.69 -12.09
C GLY A 324 0.39 -27.17 -12.75
N HIS A 325 1.33 -28.08 -13.04
CA HIS A 325 2.66 -27.72 -13.54
C HIS A 325 2.62 -27.07 -14.93
N GLU A 326 1.97 -27.73 -15.89
CA GLU A 326 1.89 -27.26 -17.28
C GLU A 326 1.11 -25.95 -17.41
N ASP A 327 -0.04 -25.86 -16.75
CA ASP A 327 -0.92 -24.70 -16.82
C ASP A 327 -0.26 -23.46 -16.16
N ALA A 328 0.42 -23.65 -15.02
CA ALA A 328 1.19 -22.59 -14.39
C ALA A 328 2.34 -22.10 -15.30
N HIS A 329 3.02 -23.02 -15.98
CA HIS A 329 4.07 -22.64 -16.95
C HIS A 329 3.48 -21.93 -18.17
N ARG A 330 2.34 -22.36 -18.72
CA ARG A 330 1.65 -21.67 -19.83
C ARG A 330 1.22 -20.26 -19.44
N TYR A 331 0.70 -20.10 -18.23
CA TYR A 331 0.31 -18.80 -17.71
C TYR A 331 1.53 -17.87 -17.54
N TYR A 332 2.61 -18.36 -16.93
CA TYR A 332 3.86 -17.60 -16.82
C TYR A 332 4.40 -17.20 -18.20
N LYS A 333 4.41 -18.14 -19.17
CA LYS A 333 4.89 -17.87 -20.51
C LYS A 333 4.08 -16.75 -21.20
N TRP A 334 2.76 -16.75 -21.04
CA TRP A 334 1.90 -15.68 -21.56
C TRP A 334 2.26 -14.32 -20.91
N ILE A 335 2.50 -14.29 -19.60
CA ILE A 335 2.94 -13.06 -18.89
C ILE A 335 4.28 -12.59 -19.45
N HIS A 336 5.25 -13.50 -19.56
CA HIS A 336 6.59 -13.20 -20.09
C HIS A 336 6.55 -12.65 -21.52
N GLU A 337 5.81 -13.32 -22.41
CA GLU A 337 5.65 -12.84 -23.81
C GLU A 337 4.94 -11.50 -23.90
N SER A 338 3.96 -11.24 -23.05
CA SER A 338 3.27 -9.95 -23.01
C SER A 338 4.22 -8.81 -22.62
N LEU A 339 5.09 -9.03 -21.64
CA LEU A 339 6.07 -8.05 -21.19
C LEU A 339 7.24 -7.90 -22.18
N SER A 340 7.72 -9.00 -22.76
CA SER A 340 8.75 -8.97 -23.81
C SER A 340 8.31 -8.14 -25.02
N LYS A 341 7.05 -8.28 -25.43
CA LYS A 341 6.44 -7.50 -26.53
C LYS A 341 5.99 -6.09 -26.10
N ASN A 342 6.28 -5.70 -24.86
CA ASN A 342 5.83 -4.42 -24.27
C ASN A 342 4.32 -4.18 -24.47
N LYS A 343 3.50 -5.23 -24.24
CA LYS A 343 2.04 -5.10 -24.33
C LYS A 343 1.56 -3.98 -23.39
N PRO A 344 0.73 -3.04 -23.85
CA PRO A 344 0.16 -2.01 -22.99
C PRO A 344 -0.51 -2.61 -21.76
N LEU A 345 -0.28 -2.04 -20.58
CA LEU A 345 -0.74 -2.62 -19.31
C LEU A 345 -2.27 -2.66 -19.19
N ASP A 346 -2.98 -1.74 -19.82
CA ASP A 346 -4.45 -1.74 -19.95
C ASP A 346 -4.95 -2.92 -20.81
N HIS A 347 -4.28 -3.22 -21.91
CA HIS A 347 -4.57 -4.38 -22.75
C HIS A 347 -4.31 -5.68 -21.99
N LEU A 348 -3.18 -5.77 -21.27
CA LEU A 348 -2.88 -6.93 -20.41
C LEU A 348 -3.98 -7.16 -19.38
N ALA A 349 -4.43 -6.10 -18.70
CA ALA A 349 -5.50 -6.19 -17.72
C ALA A 349 -6.85 -6.58 -18.36
N ARG A 350 -7.16 -6.05 -19.54
CA ARG A 350 -8.38 -6.42 -20.29
C ARG A 350 -8.36 -7.91 -20.68
N GLU A 351 -7.28 -8.40 -21.26
CA GLU A 351 -7.15 -9.82 -21.63
C GLU A 351 -7.33 -10.74 -20.43
N LEU A 352 -6.77 -10.39 -19.26
CA LEU A 352 -6.96 -11.15 -18.03
C LEU A 352 -8.43 -11.18 -17.58
N LEU A 353 -9.09 -10.03 -17.61
CA LEU A 353 -10.48 -9.90 -17.12
C LEU A 353 -11.51 -10.51 -18.06
N THR A 354 -11.30 -10.43 -19.37
CA THR A 354 -12.30 -10.84 -20.38
C THR A 354 -11.92 -12.14 -21.10
N ALA A 355 -10.94 -12.89 -20.58
CA ALA A 355 -10.55 -14.17 -21.15
C ALA A 355 -11.76 -15.12 -21.23
N GLU A 356 -11.90 -15.79 -22.38
CA GLU A 356 -12.96 -16.76 -22.66
C GLU A 356 -12.46 -17.83 -23.64
N GLY A 357 -12.98 -19.05 -23.53
CA GLY A 357 -12.61 -20.18 -24.39
C GLY A 357 -11.60 -21.13 -23.75
N PRO A 358 -11.00 -22.05 -24.55
CA PRO A 358 -10.04 -23.04 -24.08
C PRO A 358 -8.80 -22.36 -23.46
N LEU A 359 -8.44 -22.73 -22.21
CA LEU A 359 -7.31 -22.15 -21.51
C LEU A 359 -5.95 -22.46 -22.17
N THR A 360 -5.89 -23.48 -23.00
CA THR A 360 -4.72 -23.80 -23.82
C THR A 360 -4.46 -22.76 -24.91
N GLU A 361 -5.53 -22.12 -25.41
CA GLU A 361 -5.49 -21.06 -26.42
C GLU A 361 -5.54 -19.66 -25.81
N GLN A 362 -6.16 -19.55 -24.62
CA GLN A 362 -6.35 -18.31 -23.86
C GLN A 362 -5.70 -18.40 -22.47
N PRO A 363 -4.36 -18.41 -22.36
CA PRO A 363 -3.67 -18.60 -21.08
C PRO A 363 -3.93 -17.49 -20.05
N ALA A 364 -4.35 -16.30 -20.48
CA ALA A 364 -4.83 -15.23 -19.58
C ALA A 364 -5.95 -15.70 -18.66
N GLY A 365 -6.78 -16.65 -19.10
CA GLY A 365 -7.88 -17.22 -18.32
C GLY A 365 -7.44 -18.03 -17.10
N PHE A 366 -6.18 -18.45 -16.99
CA PHE A 366 -5.65 -19.08 -15.78
C PHE A 366 -5.69 -18.13 -14.57
N PHE A 367 -5.79 -16.84 -14.79
CA PHE A 367 -6.04 -15.85 -13.76
C PHE A 367 -7.26 -16.19 -12.88
N TYR A 368 -8.33 -16.70 -13.48
CA TYR A 368 -9.54 -17.13 -12.77
C TYR A 368 -9.33 -18.38 -11.91
N ARG A 369 -8.42 -19.26 -12.30
CA ARG A 369 -8.06 -20.44 -11.51
C ARG A 369 -7.10 -20.14 -10.36
N ALA A 370 -6.38 -19.02 -10.43
CA ALA A 370 -5.53 -18.56 -9.35
C ALA A 370 -6.32 -18.09 -8.12
N ALA A 371 -7.59 -17.67 -8.30
CA ALA A 371 -8.49 -17.30 -7.23
C ALA A 371 -9.20 -18.53 -6.63
N ASN A 372 -9.58 -18.46 -5.34
CA ASN A 372 -10.28 -19.54 -4.65
C ASN A 372 -11.79 -19.54 -4.94
N ASN A 373 -12.36 -18.36 -5.16
CA ASN A 373 -13.78 -18.14 -5.43
C ASN A 373 -13.98 -16.73 -6.01
N THR A 374 -15.23 -16.36 -6.33
CA THR A 374 -15.56 -15.06 -6.93
C THR A 374 -15.29 -13.87 -6.00
N GLY A 375 -15.32 -14.06 -4.69
CA GLY A 375 -14.96 -13.03 -3.71
C GLY A 375 -13.46 -12.78 -3.68
N ASP A 376 -12.64 -13.86 -3.65
CA ASP A 376 -11.17 -13.79 -3.77
C ASP A 376 -10.78 -13.13 -5.10
N MET A 377 -11.49 -13.45 -6.21
CA MET A 377 -11.28 -12.80 -7.51
C MET A 377 -11.55 -11.29 -7.45
N ALA A 378 -12.66 -10.86 -6.85
CA ALA A 378 -12.98 -9.45 -6.70
C ALA A 378 -11.92 -8.71 -5.86
N ALA A 379 -11.49 -9.32 -4.76
CA ALA A 379 -10.42 -8.78 -3.92
C ALA A 379 -9.08 -8.71 -4.67
N MET A 380 -8.73 -9.76 -5.42
CA MET A 380 -7.51 -9.83 -6.21
C MET A 380 -7.48 -8.75 -7.30
N VAL A 381 -8.53 -8.61 -8.09
CA VAL A 381 -8.65 -7.57 -9.12
C VAL A 381 -8.55 -6.17 -8.51
N SER A 382 -9.29 -5.92 -7.43
CA SER A 382 -9.26 -4.62 -6.75
C SER A 382 -7.88 -4.27 -6.21
N GLN A 383 -7.17 -5.23 -5.61
CA GLN A 383 -5.87 -4.99 -5.00
C GLN A 383 -4.73 -4.90 -6.04
N VAL A 384 -4.74 -5.79 -7.07
CA VAL A 384 -3.68 -5.80 -8.10
C VAL A 384 -3.78 -4.59 -9.00
N PHE A 385 -4.99 -4.31 -9.53
CA PHE A 385 -5.17 -3.31 -10.59
C PHE A 385 -5.63 -1.95 -10.08
N LEU A 386 -6.42 -1.90 -9.00
CA LEU A 386 -6.91 -0.64 -8.45
C LEU A 386 -6.13 -0.18 -7.20
N GLY A 387 -5.35 -1.08 -6.59
CA GLY A 387 -4.67 -0.78 -5.33
C GLY A 387 -5.63 -0.64 -4.13
N VAL A 388 -6.83 -1.19 -4.23
CA VAL A 388 -7.88 -1.06 -3.22
C VAL A 388 -8.12 -2.39 -2.52
N ARG A 389 -8.00 -2.40 -1.19
CA ARG A 389 -8.22 -3.59 -0.36
C ARG A 389 -9.66 -3.66 0.10
N ILE A 390 -10.50 -4.44 -0.58
CA ILE A 390 -11.93 -4.55 -0.26
C ILE A 390 -12.31 -5.75 0.61
N THR A 391 -11.39 -6.64 0.91
CA THR A 391 -11.68 -7.90 1.63
C THR A 391 -12.39 -7.68 2.97
N CYS A 392 -12.04 -6.62 3.72
CA CYS A 392 -12.71 -6.31 4.98
C CYS A 392 -14.20 -6.00 4.79
N ALA A 393 -14.59 -5.50 3.60
CA ALA A 393 -15.97 -5.15 3.27
C ALA A 393 -16.85 -6.38 2.98
N GLU A 394 -16.31 -7.60 2.93
CA GLU A 394 -17.09 -8.83 2.77
C GLU A 394 -18.11 -9.03 3.90
N CYS A 395 -17.71 -8.77 5.15
CA CYS A 395 -18.52 -9.06 6.33
C CYS A 395 -19.13 -7.83 7.00
N HIS A 396 -18.48 -6.67 6.87
CA HIS A 396 -18.88 -5.41 7.51
C HIS A 396 -18.35 -4.21 6.71
N GLN A 397 -18.71 -2.99 7.09
CA GLN A 397 -18.13 -1.79 6.51
C GLN A 397 -16.60 -1.78 6.70
N HIS A 398 -15.87 -1.32 5.68
CA HIS A 398 -14.41 -1.24 5.77
C HIS A 398 -13.98 -0.32 6.93
N PRO A 399 -13.05 -0.74 7.81
CA PRO A 399 -12.73 0.00 9.04
C PRO A 399 -12.02 1.34 8.79
N TYR A 400 -11.30 1.45 7.68
CA TYR A 400 -10.43 2.59 7.37
C TYR A 400 -10.75 3.26 6.03
N ASP A 401 -11.82 2.83 5.33
CA ASP A 401 -12.21 3.36 4.05
C ASP A 401 -13.74 3.39 3.91
N ARG A 402 -14.24 3.98 2.84
CA ARG A 402 -15.68 4.18 2.57
C ARG A 402 -16.43 2.93 2.11
N TRP A 403 -15.71 1.85 1.78
CA TRP A 403 -16.32 0.66 1.15
C TRP A 403 -17.29 -0.07 2.07
N THR A 404 -18.46 -0.36 1.52
CA THR A 404 -19.52 -1.08 2.19
C THR A 404 -19.56 -2.55 1.78
N GLN A 405 -20.33 -3.36 2.51
CA GLN A 405 -20.61 -4.74 2.13
C GLN A 405 -21.29 -4.82 0.76
N GLN A 406 -22.13 -3.84 0.42
CA GLN A 406 -22.76 -3.77 -0.89
C GLN A 406 -21.75 -3.57 -2.02
N ASP A 407 -20.76 -2.69 -1.85
CA ASP A 407 -19.69 -2.46 -2.83
C ASP A 407 -18.86 -3.73 -3.08
N TYR A 408 -18.52 -4.47 -2.01
CA TYR A 408 -17.82 -5.74 -2.13
C TYR A 408 -18.64 -6.76 -2.95
N HIS A 409 -19.92 -6.91 -2.63
CA HIS A 409 -20.77 -7.86 -3.34
C HIS A 409 -21.08 -7.41 -4.78
N ALA A 410 -21.16 -6.12 -5.06
CA ALA A 410 -21.26 -5.59 -6.41
C ALA A 410 -20.04 -5.94 -7.26
N MET A 411 -18.83 -5.72 -6.73
CA MET A 411 -17.58 -6.13 -7.38
C MET A 411 -17.52 -7.66 -7.60
N ARG A 412 -17.91 -8.44 -6.61
CA ARG A 412 -18.00 -9.90 -6.73
C ARG A 412 -18.96 -10.32 -7.85
N GLY A 413 -20.02 -9.55 -8.08
CA GLY A 413 -21.05 -9.81 -9.09
C GLY A 413 -20.53 -9.86 -10.52
N PHE A 414 -19.43 -9.16 -10.85
CA PHE A 414 -18.82 -9.22 -12.18
C PHE A 414 -18.27 -10.60 -12.52
N PHE A 415 -17.91 -11.39 -11.51
CA PHE A 415 -17.29 -12.70 -11.69
C PHE A 415 -18.25 -13.86 -11.50
N GLN A 416 -19.52 -13.59 -11.18
CA GLN A 416 -20.52 -14.62 -10.87
C GLN A 416 -20.92 -15.47 -12.07
N GLN A 417 -20.77 -14.94 -13.29
CA GLN A 417 -21.06 -15.66 -14.53
C GLN A 417 -19.91 -16.59 -14.97
N VAL A 418 -18.71 -16.45 -14.36
CA VAL A 418 -17.52 -17.20 -14.79
C VAL A 418 -17.62 -18.64 -14.33
N THR A 419 -17.60 -19.54 -15.29
CA THR A 419 -17.59 -20.99 -15.06
C THR A 419 -16.49 -21.66 -15.89
N THR A 420 -16.13 -22.88 -15.51
CA THR A 420 -15.19 -23.68 -16.28
C THR A 420 -15.86 -24.99 -16.72
N LYS A 421 -15.68 -25.38 -17.99
CA LYS A 421 -16.18 -26.63 -18.54
C LYS A 421 -15.06 -27.36 -19.28
N ASN A 422 -15.09 -28.71 -19.25
CA ASN A 422 -14.21 -29.49 -20.08
C ASN A 422 -14.68 -29.42 -21.54
N SER A 423 -13.77 -29.15 -22.45
CA SER A 423 -13.97 -29.10 -23.89
C SER A 423 -12.99 -30.03 -24.62
N ALA A 424 -13.15 -30.21 -25.92
CA ALA A 424 -12.20 -30.96 -26.74
C ALA A 424 -10.79 -30.37 -26.71
N GLY A 425 -10.64 -29.07 -26.49
CA GLY A 425 -9.36 -28.36 -26.35
C GLY A 425 -8.82 -28.27 -24.91
N GLY A 426 -9.40 -29.02 -23.97
CA GLY A 426 -9.08 -28.97 -22.53
C GLY A 426 -10.10 -28.17 -21.74
N LEU A 427 -9.69 -27.65 -20.58
CA LEU A 427 -10.54 -26.81 -19.74
C LEU A 427 -10.80 -25.45 -20.43
N ALA A 428 -12.06 -25.09 -20.57
CA ALA A 428 -12.49 -23.81 -21.15
C ALA A 428 -13.15 -22.92 -20.09
N LEU A 429 -12.89 -21.61 -20.16
CA LEU A 429 -13.53 -20.56 -19.37
C LEU A 429 -14.72 -19.99 -20.15
N LEU A 430 -15.87 -19.88 -19.49
CA LEU A 430 -17.12 -19.40 -20.09
C LEU A 430 -17.77 -18.35 -19.19
N ALA A 431 -18.50 -17.41 -19.78
CA ALA A 431 -19.31 -16.43 -19.07
C ALA A 431 -20.79 -16.76 -19.20
N GLU A 432 -21.33 -17.58 -18.30
CA GLU A 432 -22.71 -18.07 -18.34
C GLU A 432 -23.40 -17.85 -16.99
N GLY A 433 -24.74 -17.73 -17.00
CA GLY A 433 -25.58 -17.69 -15.80
C GLY A 433 -25.98 -16.30 -15.33
N ASN A 434 -26.45 -16.20 -14.08
CA ASN A 434 -26.98 -14.97 -13.51
C ASN A 434 -25.90 -14.18 -12.75
N PRO A 435 -25.59 -12.95 -13.15
CA PRO A 435 -24.57 -12.12 -12.47
C PRO A 435 -25.04 -11.51 -11.15
N THR A 436 -26.29 -11.70 -10.74
CA THR A 436 -26.82 -11.11 -9.52
C THR A 436 -26.42 -11.88 -8.27
N ILE A 437 -26.18 -11.16 -7.19
CA ILE A 437 -25.90 -11.71 -5.87
C ILE A 437 -26.98 -11.26 -4.90
N LYS A 438 -27.34 -12.13 -3.97
CA LYS A 438 -28.20 -11.74 -2.83
C LYS A 438 -27.31 -11.25 -1.69
N HIS A 439 -27.65 -10.10 -1.15
CA HIS A 439 -27.00 -9.60 0.06
C HIS A 439 -27.19 -10.63 1.20
N PRO A 440 -26.11 -11.08 1.85
CA PRO A 440 -26.18 -12.23 2.78
C PRO A 440 -27.11 -12.01 3.98
N ARG A 441 -27.31 -10.77 4.39
CA ARG A 441 -28.14 -10.41 5.54
C ARG A 441 -29.57 -10.00 5.17
N THR A 442 -29.72 -9.14 4.14
CA THR A 442 -31.04 -8.58 3.79
C THR A 442 -31.80 -9.38 2.74
N GLY A 443 -31.11 -10.27 2.01
CA GLY A 443 -31.65 -10.99 0.87
C GLY A 443 -31.89 -10.11 -0.37
N ALA A 444 -31.60 -8.82 -0.31
CA ALA A 444 -31.74 -7.89 -1.43
C ALA A 444 -30.84 -8.30 -2.60
N ILE A 445 -31.34 -8.17 -3.81
CA ILE A 445 -30.55 -8.43 -5.02
C ILE A 445 -29.58 -7.28 -5.23
N ILE A 446 -28.30 -7.61 -5.42
CA ILE A 446 -27.23 -6.66 -5.75
C ILE A 446 -26.83 -6.90 -7.21
N GLN A 447 -26.96 -5.88 -8.03
CA GLN A 447 -26.42 -5.87 -9.38
C GLN A 447 -24.94 -5.51 -9.35
N PRO A 448 -24.12 -6.03 -10.28
CA PRO A 448 -22.72 -5.62 -10.39
C PRO A 448 -22.61 -4.12 -10.75
N TYR A 449 -21.75 -3.41 -10.01
CA TYR A 449 -21.29 -2.06 -10.34
C TYR A 449 -19.86 -1.86 -9.84
N PRO A 450 -19.04 -1.01 -10.53
CA PRO A 450 -17.67 -0.77 -10.14
C PRO A 450 -17.55 0.04 -8.85
N LEU A 451 -16.35 -0.01 -8.23
CA LEU A 451 -16.05 0.72 -6.99
C LEU A 451 -16.20 2.24 -7.17
N GLY A 452 -17.02 2.84 -6.33
CA GLY A 452 -17.27 4.29 -6.35
C GLY A 452 -18.43 4.71 -7.25
N GLU A 453 -18.97 3.79 -8.02
CA GLU A 453 -20.16 4.01 -8.83
C GLU A 453 -21.44 3.64 -8.07
N SER A 454 -22.59 3.93 -8.63
CA SER A 454 -23.89 3.52 -8.12
C SER A 454 -24.42 2.32 -8.90
N MET A 455 -25.32 1.57 -8.25
CA MET A 455 -26.01 0.45 -8.89
C MET A 455 -26.84 0.96 -10.09
N PRO A 456 -26.67 0.39 -11.29
CA PRO A 456 -27.40 0.82 -12.47
C PRO A 456 -28.89 0.47 -12.35
N GLU A 457 -29.76 1.32 -12.90
CA GLU A 457 -31.22 1.07 -12.96
C GLU A 457 -31.48 -0.15 -13.85
N GLU A 458 -30.87 -0.21 -15.03
CA GLU A 458 -30.93 -1.34 -15.94
C GLU A 458 -29.53 -1.98 -16.08
N PRO A 459 -29.39 -3.25 -15.65
CA PRO A 459 -28.10 -3.93 -15.76
C PRO A 459 -27.71 -4.16 -17.22
N PRO A 460 -26.43 -3.92 -17.57
CA PRO A 460 -25.93 -4.21 -18.91
C PRO A 460 -26.14 -5.68 -19.29
N GLN A 461 -26.45 -5.93 -20.56
CA GLN A 461 -26.59 -7.27 -21.12
C GLN A 461 -25.24 -7.92 -21.41
N GLY A 462 -25.21 -9.24 -21.48
CA GLY A 462 -24.02 -10.02 -21.86
C GLY A 462 -23.01 -10.22 -20.71
N ASP A 463 -21.75 -10.46 -21.09
CA ASP A 463 -20.66 -10.66 -20.13
C ASP A 463 -20.24 -9.33 -19.50
N ARG A 464 -20.53 -9.21 -18.19
CA ARG A 464 -20.29 -7.97 -17.45
C ARG A 464 -18.85 -7.69 -17.13
N ARG A 465 -17.95 -8.66 -17.32
CA ARG A 465 -16.50 -8.46 -17.17
C ARG A 465 -15.99 -7.39 -18.15
N HIS A 466 -16.61 -7.26 -19.32
CA HIS A 466 -16.32 -6.16 -20.28
C HIS A 466 -16.65 -4.78 -19.70
N VAL A 467 -17.76 -4.67 -18.94
CA VAL A 467 -18.12 -3.41 -18.27
C VAL A 467 -17.05 -3.02 -17.25
N LEU A 468 -16.63 -3.99 -16.40
CA LEU A 468 -15.57 -3.77 -15.42
C LEU A 468 -14.24 -3.41 -16.09
N ALA A 469 -13.86 -4.14 -17.15
CA ALA A 469 -12.62 -3.89 -17.90
C ALA A 469 -12.61 -2.50 -18.54
N ASN A 470 -13.73 -2.08 -19.16
CA ASN A 470 -13.89 -0.75 -19.75
C ASN A 470 -13.79 0.36 -18.71
N TRP A 471 -14.50 0.23 -17.60
CA TRP A 471 -14.42 1.19 -16.50
C TRP A 471 -13.03 1.26 -15.91
N MET A 472 -12.41 0.10 -15.63
CA MET A 472 -11.10 0.03 -14.98
C MET A 472 -10.00 0.67 -15.81
N THR A 473 -9.98 0.43 -17.12
CA THR A 473 -8.95 0.93 -18.03
C THR A 473 -9.32 2.27 -18.69
N HIS A 474 -10.42 2.89 -18.28
CA HIS A 474 -10.79 4.22 -18.76
C HIS A 474 -9.74 5.25 -18.34
N PRO A 475 -9.35 6.19 -19.20
CA PRO A 475 -8.33 7.21 -18.88
C PRO A 475 -8.63 8.03 -17.63
N GLU A 476 -9.90 8.26 -17.32
CA GLU A 476 -10.35 9.00 -16.14
C GLU A 476 -10.55 8.13 -14.90
N ASN A 477 -10.26 6.81 -14.97
CA ASN A 477 -10.37 5.95 -13.80
C ASN A 477 -9.45 6.44 -12.68
N PRO A 478 -9.95 6.66 -11.44
CA PRO A 478 -9.16 7.30 -10.39
C PRO A 478 -8.13 6.37 -9.74
N TYR A 479 -8.12 5.08 -10.08
CA TYR A 479 -7.32 4.07 -9.39
C TYR A 479 -6.26 3.43 -10.28
N PHE A 480 -6.63 2.95 -11.47
CA PHE A 480 -5.82 2.04 -12.29
C PHE A 480 -4.44 2.61 -12.63
N ALA A 481 -4.39 3.78 -13.28
CA ALA A 481 -3.13 4.42 -13.64
C ALA A 481 -2.31 4.80 -12.41
N ARG A 482 -2.96 5.35 -11.36
CA ARG A 482 -2.30 5.73 -10.10
C ARG A 482 -1.68 4.53 -9.38
N ASN A 483 -2.39 3.40 -9.33
CA ASN A 483 -1.86 2.19 -8.72
C ASN A 483 -0.63 1.66 -9.47
N LEU A 484 -0.72 1.57 -10.79
CA LEU A 484 0.39 1.08 -11.61
C LEU A 484 1.65 1.95 -11.45
N VAL A 485 1.51 3.27 -11.55
CA VAL A 485 2.67 4.17 -11.39
C VAL A 485 3.18 4.20 -9.96
N ASN A 486 2.33 4.04 -8.94
CA ASN A 486 2.76 3.93 -7.55
C ASN A 486 3.61 2.67 -7.30
N ARG A 487 3.22 1.53 -7.88
CA ARG A 487 4.02 0.30 -7.85
C ARG A 487 5.36 0.46 -8.57
N LEU A 488 5.36 1.07 -9.76
CA LEU A 488 6.61 1.36 -10.49
C LEU A 488 7.50 2.30 -9.69
N TRP A 489 6.94 3.38 -9.17
CA TRP A 489 7.67 4.32 -8.33
C TRP A 489 8.30 3.65 -7.11
N ALA A 490 7.53 2.83 -6.39
CA ALA A 490 8.03 2.07 -5.23
C ALA A 490 9.17 1.12 -5.61
N HIS A 491 9.07 0.47 -6.77
CA HIS A 491 10.12 -0.41 -7.26
C HIS A 491 11.44 0.34 -7.49
N PHE A 492 11.41 1.49 -8.17
CA PHE A 492 12.61 2.25 -8.52
C PHE A 492 13.15 3.11 -7.37
N LEU A 493 12.29 3.69 -6.54
CA LEU A 493 12.69 4.62 -5.48
C LEU A 493 12.72 3.96 -4.08
N GLY A 494 12.28 2.70 -3.96
CA GLY A 494 12.28 1.94 -2.70
C GLY A 494 11.08 2.18 -1.80
N LYS A 495 10.26 3.19 -2.08
CA LYS A 495 9.03 3.52 -1.35
C LYS A 495 7.99 4.10 -2.30
N GLY A 496 6.72 3.71 -2.13
CA GLY A 496 5.62 4.28 -2.90
C GLY A 496 5.28 5.71 -2.48
N LEU A 497 4.65 6.44 -3.38
CA LEU A 497 3.98 7.71 -3.03
C LEU A 497 2.81 7.43 -2.08
N ILE A 498 2.19 6.27 -2.21
CA ILE A 498 1.26 5.68 -1.24
C ILE A 498 1.93 4.41 -0.71
N THR A 499 1.95 4.24 0.62
CA THR A 499 2.52 3.08 1.30
C THR A 499 1.54 2.56 2.35
N PRO A 500 1.20 1.26 2.38
CA PRO A 500 1.59 0.21 1.41
C PRO A 500 1.15 0.49 -0.03
N VAL A 501 1.87 -0.04 -1.03
CA VAL A 501 1.66 0.33 -2.43
C VAL A 501 0.29 -0.07 -2.99
N ASP A 502 -0.37 -1.02 -2.35
CA ASP A 502 -1.67 -1.59 -2.69
C ASP A 502 -2.78 -1.14 -1.72
N ASP A 503 -2.64 0.07 -1.14
CA ASP A 503 -3.58 0.63 -0.15
C ASP A 503 -3.97 2.08 -0.52
N LEU A 504 -4.52 2.23 -1.74
CA LEU A 504 -5.05 3.48 -2.28
C LEU A 504 -6.44 3.77 -1.70
N ARG A 505 -6.50 4.19 -0.47
CA ARG A 505 -7.74 4.55 0.22
C ARG A 505 -7.79 6.05 0.50
N GLU A 506 -8.99 6.59 0.63
CA GLU A 506 -9.21 8.01 0.92
C GLU A 506 -8.48 8.47 2.20
N THR A 507 -8.33 7.56 3.16
CA THR A 507 -7.66 7.83 4.44
C THR A 507 -6.15 7.61 4.42
N ASN A 508 -5.56 7.25 3.27
CA ASN A 508 -4.13 7.10 3.06
C ASN A 508 -3.65 7.93 1.85
N PRO A 509 -3.73 9.26 1.92
CA PRO A 509 -3.37 10.12 0.81
C PRO A 509 -1.87 10.00 0.48
N PRO A 510 -1.50 10.20 -0.80
CA PRO A 510 -0.11 10.12 -1.24
C PRO A 510 0.78 11.17 -0.58
N SER A 511 2.05 10.83 -0.38
CA SER A 511 3.08 11.74 0.14
C SER A 511 3.32 12.95 -0.78
N ASN A 512 3.12 12.78 -2.08
CA ASN A 512 3.13 13.86 -3.06
C ASN A 512 2.01 13.64 -4.09
N PRO A 513 0.80 14.19 -3.85
CA PRO A 513 -0.36 14.01 -4.75
C PRO A 513 -0.09 14.51 -6.16
N GLU A 514 0.56 15.67 -6.29
CA GLU A 514 0.88 16.29 -7.57
C GLU A 514 1.77 15.38 -8.43
N LEU A 515 2.75 14.72 -7.81
CA LEU A 515 3.63 13.79 -8.50
C LEU A 515 2.88 12.52 -8.93
N LEU A 516 2.03 11.97 -8.05
CA LEU A 516 1.25 10.77 -8.37
C LEU A 516 0.32 11.03 -9.56
N ASP A 517 -0.35 12.18 -9.58
CA ASP A 517 -1.27 12.57 -10.64
C ASP A 517 -0.52 12.83 -11.96
N ALA A 518 0.63 13.49 -11.91
CA ALA A 518 1.47 13.72 -13.09
C ALA A 518 2.02 12.42 -13.69
N LEU A 519 2.45 11.46 -12.87
CA LEU A 519 2.90 10.14 -13.31
C LEU A 519 1.75 9.34 -13.92
N ALA A 520 0.56 9.34 -13.29
CA ALA A 520 -0.62 8.66 -13.81
C ALA A 520 -1.06 9.24 -15.16
N ALA A 521 -1.13 10.56 -15.26
CA ALA A 521 -1.44 11.25 -16.53
C ALA A 521 -0.40 10.92 -17.62
N SER A 522 0.89 10.84 -17.24
CA SER A 522 1.96 10.44 -18.16
C SER A 522 1.80 9.01 -18.66
N LEU A 523 1.42 8.05 -17.79
CA LEU A 523 1.17 6.66 -18.19
C LEU A 523 0.00 6.58 -19.19
N VAL A 524 -1.11 7.24 -18.90
CA VAL A 524 -2.28 7.32 -19.81
C VAL A 524 -1.90 7.93 -21.15
N LYS A 525 -1.22 9.09 -21.16
CA LYS A 525 -0.75 9.78 -22.37
C LYS A 525 0.17 8.92 -23.23
N ASN A 526 0.91 8.02 -22.62
CA ASN A 526 1.82 7.09 -23.29
C ASN A 526 1.19 5.71 -23.54
N ASN A 527 -0.15 5.61 -23.59
CA ASN A 527 -0.89 4.37 -23.87
C ASN A 527 -0.48 3.20 -22.99
N TYR A 528 -0.29 3.45 -21.70
CA TYR A 528 0.09 2.44 -20.69
C TYR A 528 1.37 1.65 -21.00
N ASP A 529 2.30 2.27 -21.74
CA ASP A 529 3.60 1.71 -22.12
C ASP A 529 4.52 1.60 -20.90
N LEU A 530 4.83 0.35 -20.49
CA LEU A 530 5.66 0.07 -19.33
C LEU A 530 7.11 0.56 -19.51
N LYS A 531 7.74 0.23 -20.65
CA LYS A 531 9.13 0.58 -20.92
C LYS A 531 9.33 2.11 -20.96
N LYS A 532 8.35 2.82 -21.51
CA LYS A 532 8.37 4.28 -21.57
C LYS A 532 8.26 4.93 -20.18
N MET A 533 7.41 4.38 -19.29
CA MET A 533 7.33 4.86 -17.91
C MET A 533 8.61 4.57 -17.12
N ILE A 534 9.21 3.41 -17.30
CA ILE A 534 10.52 3.09 -16.70
C ILE A 534 11.58 4.10 -17.16
N ARG A 535 11.64 4.38 -18.45
CA ARG A 535 12.54 5.39 -19.03
C ARG A 535 12.33 6.77 -18.40
N ILE A 536 11.08 7.22 -18.26
CA ILE A 536 10.77 8.52 -17.62
C ILE A 536 11.25 8.57 -16.18
N ILE A 537 11.01 7.51 -15.39
CA ILE A 537 11.43 7.47 -13.98
C ILE A 537 12.96 7.45 -13.87
N THR A 538 13.63 6.58 -14.62
CA THR A 538 15.10 6.38 -14.51
C THR A 538 15.92 7.54 -15.10
N HIS A 539 15.33 8.30 -16.04
CA HIS A 539 15.96 9.52 -16.56
C HIS A 539 15.80 10.73 -15.63
N SER A 540 14.87 10.69 -14.66
CA SER A 540 14.74 11.79 -13.71
C SER A 540 16.02 11.97 -12.88
N ARG A 541 16.36 13.21 -12.54
CA ARG A 541 17.40 13.51 -11.57
C ARG A 541 17.10 12.84 -10.23
N THR A 542 15.84 12.81 -9.85
CA THR A 542 15.34 12.21 -8.60
C THR A 542 15.76 10.75 -8.45
N TYR A 543 15.63 9.93 -9.49
CA TYR A 543 16.11 8.54 -9.47
C TYR A 543 17.64 8.46 -9.40
N GLN A 544 18.34 9.39 -10.04
CA GLN A 544 19.80 9.41 -10.13
C GLN A 544 20.50 10.02 -8.92
N LEU A 545 19.78 10.44 -7.89
CA LEU A 545 20.37 10.96 -6.66
C LEU A 545 21.23 9.91 -5.96
N SER A 546 22.28 10.37 -5.30
CA SER A 546 23.13 9.55 -4.42
C SER A 546 22.37 9.12 -3.16
N SER A 547 22.73 7.97 -2.61
CA SER A 547 22.27 7.51 -1.31
C SER A 547 22.97 8.22 -0.14
N LYS A 548 24.08 8.92 -0.38
CA LYS A 548 24.82 9.65 0.64
C LYS A 548 23.98 10.83 1.14
N PRO A 549 23.66 10.88 2.43
CA PRO A 549 22.86 11.97 2.98
C PRO A 549 23.67 13.27 3.10
N ASN A 550 22.96 14.39 3.18
CA ASN A 550 23.49 15.69 3.61
C ASN A 550 22.87 16.07 4.96
N ALA A 551 23.28 17.23 5.51
CA ALA A 551 22.80 17.69 6.81
C ALA A 551 21.29 17.94 6.90
N THR A 552 20.59 18.03 5.76
CA THR A 552 19.15 18.33 5.73
C THR A 552 18.27 17.11 5.49
N ASN A 553 18.83 16.00 4.98
CA ASN A 553 18.08 14.81 4.58
C ASN A 553 18.55 13.50 5.24
N LEU A 554 19.34 13.59 6.30
CA LEU A 554 19.89 12.40 6.99
C LEU A 554 18.81 11.40 7.42
N SER A 555 17.70 11.90 7.95
CA SER A 555 16.56 11.10 8.43
C SER A 555 15.42 11.00 7.40
N ASP A 556 15.60 11.50 6.17
CA ASP A 556 14.55 11.42 5.17
C ASP A 556 14.49 10.04 4.53
N GLU A 557 13.35 9.39 4.71
CA GLU A 557 13.03 8.09 4.10
C GLU A 557 11.69 8.14 3.33
N GLN A 558 11.08 9.33 3.21
CA GLN A 558 9.73 9.46 2.66
C GLN A 558 9.65 10.37 1.42
N ASN A 559 10.57 11.35 1.30
CA ASN A 559 10.37 12.48 0.39
C ASN A 559 11.28 12.43 -0.85
N PHE A 560 11.99 11.33 -1.07
CA PHE A 560 12.82 11.08 -2.26
C PHE A 560 13.95 12.09 -2.44
N SER A 561 14.45 12.65 -1.34
CA SER A 561 15.58 13.60 -1.36
C SER A 561 16.93 12.92 -1.57
N ARG A 562 17.00 11.60 -1.50
CA ARG A 562 18.15 10.74 -1.77
C ARG A 562 17.70 9.35 -2.16
N ALA A 563 18.57 8.56 -2.77
CA ALA A 563 18.31 7.14 -2.98
C ALA A 563 18.29 6.40 -1.63
N LEU A 564 17.39 5.44 -1.49
CA LEU A 564 17.31 4.59 -0.31
C LEU A 564 18.07 3.29 -0.54
N PHE A 565 18.67 2.77 0.52
CA PHE A 565 19.25 1.42 0.51
C PHE A 565 18.13 0.38 0.47
N ARG A 566 18.19 -0.53 -0.51
CA ARG A 566 17.21 -1.60 -0.69
C ARG A 566 17.93 -2.93 -0.75
N ARG A 567 17.61 -3.86 0.15
CA ARG A 567 18.15 -5.22 0.06
C ARG A 567 17.72 -5.85 -1.27
N LEU A 568 18.64 -6.53 -1.94
CA LEU A 568 18.34 -7.25 -3.17
C LEU A 568 17.24 -8.31 -2.92
N PRO A 569 16.30 -8.50 -3.85
CA PRO A 569 15.38 -9.64 -3.82
C PRO A 569 16.14 -10.97 -3.75
N ALA A 570 15.52 -11.99 -3.16
CA ALA A 570 16.15 -13.29 -2.95
C ALA A 570 16.72 -13.87 -4.25
N GLU A 571 15.98 -13.78 -5.33
CA GLU A 571 16.33 -14.30 -6.64
C GLU A 571 17.53 -13.54 -7.23
N VAL A 572 17.48 -12.21 -7.17
CA VAL A 572 18.55 -11.33 -7.66
C VAL A 572 19.85 -11.54 -6.86
N LEU A 573 19.74 -11.69 -5.53
CA LEU A 573 20.91 -11.91 -4.67
C LEU A 573 21.54 -13.29 -4.93
N MET A 574 20.73 -14.34 -5.14
CA MET A 574 21.23 -15.66 -5.51
C MET A 574 21.97 -15.61 -6.85
N ASP A 575 21.37 -14.96 -7.84
CA ASP A 575 22.01 -14.82 -9.15
C ASP A 575 23.29 -13.98 -9.08
N ALA A 576 23.33 -12.92 -8.24
CA ALA A 576 24.54 -12.15 -8.00
C ALA A 576 25.68 -13.00 -7.39
N VAL A 577 25.36 -13.91 -6.46
CA VAL A 577 26.34 -14.88 -5.93
C VAL A 577 26.86 -15.80 -7.04
N CYS A 578 25.95 -16.29 -7.91
CA CYS A 578 26.34 -17.11 -9.07
C CYS A 578 27.21 -16.33 -10.06
N ASP A 579 26.86 -15.06 -10.35
CA ASP A 579 27.63 -14.21 -11.26
C ASP A 579 29.04 -13.93 -10.75
N VAL A 580 29.23 -13.66 -9.46
CA VAL A 580 30.55 -13.42 -8.85
C VAL A 580 31.40 -14.69 -8.82
N THR A 581 30.80 -15.82 -8.46
CA THR A 581 31.52 -17.09 -8.36
C THR A 581 31.74 -17.78 -9.73
N GLY A 582 30.90 -17.42 -10.74
CA GLY A 582 30.88 -18.07 -12.05
C GLY A 582 30.38 -19.52 -11.99
N VAL A 583 29.52 -19.83 -11.01
CA VAL A 583 28.96 -21.18 -10.78
C VAL A 583 27.45 -21.09 -10.63
N ASP A 584 26.73 -21.67 -11.57
CA ASP A 584 25.27 -21.68 -11.58
C ASP A 584 24.70 -22.39 -10.34
N GLU A 585 23.49 -21.96 -9.92
CA GLU A 585 22.71 -22.70 -8.94
C GLU A 585 21.90 -23.81 -9.64
N LYS A 586 21.66 -24.89 -8.90
CA LYS A 586 20.80 -25.97 -9.36
C LYS A 586 19.45 -25.88 -8.65
N PHE A 587 18.41 -25.75 -9.43
CA PHE A 587 17.03 -25.76 -8.94
C PHE A 587 16.32 -27.05 -9.36
N ASP A 588 15.60 -27.69 -8.42
CA ASP A 588 14.89 -28.92 -8.71
C ASP A 588 13.70 -28.66 -9.66
N GLY A 589 13.58 -29.52 -10.66
CA GLY A 589 12.49 -29.48 -11.63
C GLY A 589 12.67 -28.47 -12.78
N VAL A 590 13.82 -27.81 -12.87
CA VAL A 590 14.17 -26.93 -14.00
C VAL A 590 15.52 -27.32 -14.63
N PRO A 591 15.75 -27.02 -15.92
CA PRO A 591 17.03 -27.30 -16.58
C PRO A 591 18.22 -26.60 -15.90
N ARG A 592 19.43 -27.11 -16.10
CA ARG A 592 20.65 -26.44 -15.67
C ARG A 592 20.85 -25.12 -16.42
N GLY A 593 21.44 -24.12 -15.74
CA GLY A 593 21.68 -22.79 -16.28
C GLY A 593 20.49 -21.83 -16.12
N TYR A 594 19.37 -22.29 -15.54
CA TYR A 594 18.30 -21.36 -15.14
C TYR A 594 18.79 -20.42 -14.03
N ARG A 595 18.52 -19.15 -14.20
CA ARG A 595 18.71 -18.14 -13.17
C ARG A 595 17.54 -18.14 -12.18
N ALA A 596 17.79 -17.72 -10.96
CA ALA A 596 16.74 -17.65 -9.94
C ALA A 596 15.61 -16.68 -10.33
N VAL A 597 15.91 -15.60 -11.05
CA VAL A 597 14.91 -14.64 -11.58
C VAL A 597 14.00 -15.26 -12.65
N GLN A 598 14.41 -16.36 -13.29
CA GLN A 598 13.61 -17.07 -14.29
C GLN A 598 12.70 -18.16 -13.69
N LEU A 599 12.75 -18.35 -12.37
CA LEU A 599 11.94 -19.37 -11.69
C LEU A 599 10.46 -18.96 -11.69
N TRP A 600 9.72 -19.51 -12.63
CA TRP A 600 8.30 -19.24 -12.83
C TRP A 600 7.41 -19.83 -11.73
N ASP A 601 7.84 -20.88 -11.04
CA ASP A 601 7.08 -21.59 -10.03
C ASP A 601 7.52 -21.24 -8.61
N SER A 602 6.59 -20.73 -7.78
CA SER A 602 6.83 -20.38 -6.38
C SER A 602 7.16 -21.61 -5.51
N GLN A 603 6.81 -22.82 -5.96
CA GLN A 603 6.96 -24.07 -5.20
C GLN A 603 8.32 -24.74 -5.36
N VAL A 604 9.23 -24.16 -6.13
CA VAL A 604 10.62 -24.63 -6.16
C VAL A 604 11.23 -24.48 -4.78
N GLN A 605 11.51 -25.62 -4.13
CA GLN A 605 12.07 -25.63 -2.78
C GLN A 605 13.55 -25.25 -2.82
N HIS A 606 13.89 -24.12 -2.22
CA HIS A 606 15.26 -23.67 -2.11
C HIS A 606 15.48 -22.87 -0.82
N TYR A 607 16.36 -23.37 0.04
CA TYR A 607 16.55 -22.80 1.39
C TYR A 607 16.93 -21.32 1.35
N PHE A 608 17.88 -20.94 0.50
CA PHE A 608 18.32 -19.56 0.35
C PHE A 608 17.17 -18.64 -0.08
N LEU A 609 16.43 -19.02 -1.13
CA LEU A 609 15.33 -18.19 -1.64
C LEU A 609 14.24 -17.97 -0.58
N LYS A 610 13.90 -19.02 0.17
CA LYS A 610 12.96 -18.93 1.29
C LYS A 610 13.48 -18.03 2.41
N LEU A 611 14.73 -18.21 2.82
CA LEU A 611 15.36 -17.43 3.89
C LEU A 611 15.44 -15.93 3.55
N PHE A 612 15.69 -15.61 2.28
CA PHE A 612 15.77 -14.23 1.78
C PHE A 612 14.43 -13.65 1.33
N GLY A 613 13.31 -14.35 1.61
CA GLY A 613 11.97 -13.81 1.53
C GLY A 613 11.30 -13.88 0.16
N ARG A 614 11.62 -14.91 -0.65
CA ARG A 614 10.85 -15.23 -1.86
C ARG A 614 9.40 -15.53 -1.47
N PRO A 615 8.38 -14.90 -2.12
CA PRO A 615 6.97 -15.11 -1.79
C PRO A 615 6.47 -16.49 -2.22
N ALA A 616 5.51 -17.03 -1.47
CA ALA A 616 4.82 -18.28 -1.80
C ALA A 616 3.69 -18.07 -2.83
N ARG A 617 3.33 -16.82 -3.17
CA ARG A 617 2.23 -16.43 -4.05
C ARG A 617 0.85 -16.87 -3.56
N ALA A 618 0.71 -16.97 -2.23
CA ALA A 618 -0.56 -17.31 -1.60
C ALA A 618 -1.56 -16.15 -1.64
N THR A 619 -1.06 -14.93 -1.61
CA THR A 619 -1.84 -13.68 -1.66
C THR A 619 -1.30 -12.75 -2.74
N VAL A 620 -2.04 -11.69 -3.04
CA VAL A 620 -1.60 -10.61 -3.96
C VAL A 620 -0.94 -9.44 -3.21
N CYS A 621 -0.75 -9.58 -1.87
CA CYS A 621 -0.15 -8.54 -1.05
C CYS A 621 1.34 -8.42 -1.34
N GLU A 622 1.80 -7.21 -1.62
CA GLU A 622 3.23 -6.89 -1.70
C GLU A 622 3.98 -7.27 -0.42
N CYS A 623 3.29 -7.31 0.72
CA CYS A 623 3.83 -7.70 2.02
C CYS A 623 4.26 -9.18 2.11
N GLU A 624 3.90 -10.03 1.15
CA GLU A 624 4.31 -11.42 1.14
C GLU A 624 5.81 -11.58 0.84
N ARG A 625 6.39 -10.68 0.05
CA ARG A 625 7.84 -10.62 -0.17
C ARG A 625 8.52 -9.95 1.02
N VAL A 626 9.25 -10.73 1.83
CA VAL A 626 9.94 -10.22 3.02
C VAL A 626 11.23 -9.49 2.61
N THR A 627 11.27 -8.19 2.84
CA THR A 627 12.43 -7.33 2.52
C THR A 627 13.33 -7.03 3.71
N GLY A 628 12.85 -7.28 4.94
CA GLY A 628 13.59 -7.02 6.17
C GLY A 628 14.85 -7.89 6.31
N ALA A 629 15.92 -7.32 6.88
CA ALA A 629 17.13 -8.06 7.22
C ALA A 629 16.92 -8.92 8.48
N SER A 630 17.56 -10.09 8.52
CA SER A 630 17.54 -10.97 9.68
C SER A 630 18.92 -11.53 10.00
N MET A 631 19.12 -11.91 11.27
CA MET A 631 20.35 -12.58 11.72
C MET A 631 20.61 -13.87 10.91
N GLY A 632 19.55 -14.63 10.62
CA GLY A 632 19.67 -15.88 9.84
C GLY A 632 20.22 -15.65 8.44
N GLN A 633 19.85 -14.55 7.78
CA GLN A 633 20.36 -14.18 6.45
C GLN A 633 21.88 -13.86 6.52
N ALA A 634 22.29 -13.04 7.50
CA ALA A 634 23.70 -12.71 7.70
C ALA A 634 24.55 -13.97 7.98
N LEU A 635 24.10 -14.81 8.91
CA LEU A 635 24.80 -16.06 9.23
C LEU A 635 24.86 -17.02 8.04
N HIS A 636 23.84 -17.04 7.20
CA HIS A 636 23.83 -17.89 6.01
C HIS A 636 24.87 -17.42 4.97
N LEU A 637 24.96 -16.12 4.67
CA LEU A 637 25.96 -15.58 3.76
C LEU A 637 27.38 -15.88 4.26
N MET A 638 27.59 -15.75 5.57
CA MET A 638 28.91 -15.99 6.17
C MET A 638 29.32 -17.47 6.19
N ASN A 639 28.39 -18.39 6.45
CA ASN A 639 28.71 -19.78 6.81
C ASN A 639 28.13 -20.84 5.87
N SER A 640 27.43 -20.45 4.78
CA SER A 640 26.80 -21.41 3.88
C SER A 640 27.81 -22.33 3.18
N PRO A 641 27.70 -23.67 3.36
CA PRO A 641 28.53 -24.62 2.61
C PRO A 641 28.37 -24.47 1.10
N ASN A 642 27.16 -24.13 0.63
CA ASN A 642 26.90 -23.93 -0.80
C ASN A 642 27.74 -22.77 -1.36
N ILE A 643 27.75 -21.63 -0.67
CA ILE A 643 28.57 -20.46 -1.08
C ILE A 643 30.06 -20.80 -1.06
N GLN A 644 30.52 -21.51 -0.02
CA GLN A 644 31.95 -21.95 0.06
C GLN A 644 32.30 -22.92 -1.09
N THR A 645 31.40 -23.84 -1.41
CA THR A 645 31.61 -24.77 -2.55
C THR A 645 31.65 -24.03 -3.88
N LYS A 646 30.81 -23.00 -4.07
CA LYS A 646 30.84 -22.16 -5.29
C LYS A 646 32.15 -21.38 -5.42
N LEU A 647 32.66 -20.81 -4.33
CA LEU A 647 33.93 -20.09 -4.30
C LEU A 647 35.12 -21.02 -4.65
N ALA A 648 35.13 -22.23 -4.11
CA ALA A 648 36.18 -23.22 -4.31
C ALA A 648 36.01 -24.09 -5.58
N HIS A 649 34.95 -23.82 -6.41
CA HIS A 649 34.62 -24.67 -7.54
C HIS A 649 35.70 -24.66 -8.63
N GLU A 650 36.07 -25.85 -9.14
CA GLU A 650 37.14 -26.02 -10.12
C GLU A 650 36.87 -25.36 -11.49
N GLY A 651 35.60 -25.27 -11.90
CA GLY A 651 35.15 -24.56 -13.10
C GLY A 651 34.71 -23.12 -12.84
N GLY A 652 34.84 -22.62 -11.62
CA GLY A 652 34.36 -21.30 -11.22
C GLY A 652 35.25 -20.14 -11.69
N ARG A 653 34.75 -18.92 -11.57
CA ARG A 653 35.47 -17.68 -11.92
C ARG A 653 36.73 -17.52 -11.11
N ILE A 654 36.73 -17.82 -9.82
CA ILE A 654 37.86 -17.62 -8.91
C ILE A 654 39.09 -18.39 -9.41
N LYS A 655 38.92 -19.66 -9.77
CA LYS A 655 40.00 -20.44 -10.36
C LYS A 655 40.47 -19.87 -11.69
N ARG A 656 39.55 -19.49 -12.59
CA ARG A 656 39.90 -18.87 -13.87
C ARG A 656 40.72 -17.61 -13.68
N LEU A 657 40.30 -16.68 -12.82
CA LEU A 657 41.06 -15.45 -12.53
C LEU A 657 42.46 -15.72 -12.04
N THR A 658 42.68 -16.75 -11.20
CA THR A 658 44.00 -17.11 -10.69
C THR A 658 44.92 -17.74 -11.75
N LEU A 659 44.34 -18.30 -12.84
CA LEU A 659 45.11 -18.90 -13.95
C LEU A 659 45.34 -17.89 -15.09
N GLU A 660 44.39 -17.01 -15.36
CA GLU A 660 44.43 -16.08 -16.50
C GLU A 660 45.21 -14.78 -16.17
N HIS A 661 45.27 -14.39 -14.89
CA HIS A 661 45.94 -13.17 -14.46
C HIS A 661 47.15 -13.47 -13.59
N GLU A 662 48.34 -13.07 -14.06
CA GLU A 662 49.57 -13.15 -13.29
C GLU A 662 49.65 -12.03 -12.24
N ASP A 663 49.10 -10.84 -12.57
CA ASP A 663 49.09 -9.68 -11.68
C ASP A 663 47.87 -9.74 -10.70
N ASP A 664 48.19 -9.67 -9.41
CA ASP A 664 47.18 -9.63 -8.34
C ASP A 664 46.30 -8.37 -8.40
N ALA A 665 46.82 -7.26 -8.97
CA ALA A 665 46.02 -6.04 -9.14
C ALA A 665 44.85 -6.24 -10.12
N ASP A 666 45.07 -7.01 -11.20
CA ASP A 666 44.01 -7.34 -12.13
C ASP A 666 42.95 -8.24 -11.49
N ILE A 667 43.35 -9.20 -10.65
CA ILE A 667 42.42 -10.06 -9.92
C ILE A 667 41.52 -9.20 -8.98
N VAL A 668 42.16 -8.34 -8.18
CA VAL A 668 41.42 -7.44 -7.28
C VAL A 668 40.43 -6.59 -8.09
N ARG A 669 40.87 -5.98 -9.20
CA ARG A 669 40.03 -5.15 -10.06
C ARG A 669 38.83 -5.94 -10.62
N GLN A 670 39.05 -7.14 -11.15
CA GLN A 670 38.01 -7.99 -11.71
C GLN A 670 36.98 -8.44 -10.66
N LEU A 671 37.39 -8.71 -9.43
CA LEU A 671 36.49 -9.02 -8.33
C LEU A 671 35.62 -7.83 -7.97
N TYR A 672 36.19 -6.62 -7.87
CA TYR A 672 35.40 -5.40 -7.58
C TYR A 672 34.44 -5.06 -8.71
N LEU A 673 34.84 -5.17 -9.96
CA LEU A 673 33.97 -4.96 -11.12
C LEU A 673 32.79 -5.95 -11.11
N SER A 674 33.05 -7.22 -10.81
CA SER A 674 32.02 -8.26 -10.79
C SER A 674 31.06 -8.14 -9.61
N ALA A 675 31.56 -7.75 -8.42
CA ALA A 675 30.76 -7.67 -7.19
C ALA A 675 30.07 -6.31 -7.01
N PHE A 676 30.76 -5.20 -7.35
CA PHE A 676 30.34 -3.84 -7.05
C PHE A 676 30.13 -2.96 -8.29
N SER A 677 30.45 -3.48 -9.49
CA SER A 677 30.32 -2.75 -10.76
C SER A 677 31.20 -1.48 -10.82
N ARG A 678 32.29 -1.44 -10.04
CA ARG A 678 33.24 -0.33 -9.99
C ARG A 678 34.67 -0.84 -9.79
N SER A 679 35.65 -0.03 -10.13
CA SER A 679 37.02 -0.27 -9.73
C SER A 679 37.22 -0.11 -8.22
N PRO A 680 38.16 -0.83 -7.61
CA PRO A 680 38.54 -0.59 -6.23
C PRO A 680 39.16 0.81 -6.06
N SER A 681 38.89 1.45 -4.92
CA SER A 681 39.62 2.64 -4.50
C SER A 681 41.09 2.30 -4.26
N ARG A 682 41.96 3.32 -4.14
CA ARG A 682 43.36 3.13 -3.85
C ARG A 682 43.61 2.32 -2.56
N ASP A 683 42.85 2.60 -1.52
CA ASP A 683 42.96 1.91 -0.23
C ASP A 683 42.46 0.46 -0.31
N GLU A 684 41.36 0.22 -1.03
CA GLU A 684 40.84 -1.14 -1.27
C GLU A 684 41.84 -1.96 -2.11
N MET A 685 42.41 -1.37 -3.16
CA MET A 685 43.43 -2.01 -3.96
C MET A 685 44.66 -2.38 -3.11
N ASN A 686 45.18 -1.45 -2.34
CA ASN A 686 46.34 -1.70 -1.46
C ASN A 686 46.03 -2.79 -0.43
N THR A 687 44.84 -2.79 0.16
CA THR A 687 44.41 -3.83 1.12
C THR A 687 44.35 -5.20 0.44
N GLY A 688 43.75 -5.28 -0.74
CA GLY A 688 43.67 -6.50 -1.53
C GLY A 688 45.06 -7.06 -1.89
N LEU A 689 45.95 -6.21 -2.40
CA LEU A 689 47.32 -6.60 -2.75
C LEU A 689 48.11 -7.05 -1.53
N GLN A 690 48.02 -6.35 -0.42
CA GLN A 690 48.69 -6.75 0.84
C GLN A 690 48.18 -8.12 1.30
N TYR A 691 46.91 -8.37 1.24
CA TYR A 691 46.31 -9.65 1.63
C TYR A 691 46.77 -10.78 0.73
N LEU A 692 46.70 -10.64 -0.60
CA LEU A 692 47.17 -11.63 -1.57
C LEU A 692 48.68 -11.88 -1.43
N GLY A 693 49.49 -10.82 -1.28
CA GLY A 693 50.93 -10.91 -1.09
C GLY A 693 51.31 -11.66 0.18
N SER A 694 50.57 -11.50 1.29
CA SER A 694 50.80 -12.22 2.54
C SER A 694 50.52 -13.72 2.46
N ARG A 695 49.76 -14.18 1.44
CA ARG A 695 49.33 -15.57 1.24
C ARG A 695 49.78 -16.17 -0.09
N ARG A 696 50.91 -15.79 -0.64
CA ARG A 696 51.44 -16.23 -1.96
C ARG A 696 51.41 -17.74 -2.17
N PHE A 697 51.69 -18.54 -1.16
CA PHE A 697 51.66 -20.00 -1.26
C PHE A 697 50.25 -20.61 -1.26
N GLN A 698 49.24 -19.80 -0.97
CA GLN A 698 47.81 -20.17 -0.99
C GLN A 698 47.02 -19.17 -1.81
N ARG A 699 47.58 -18.69 -2.93
CA ARG A 699 47.02 -17.59 -3.75
C ARG A 699 45.54 -17.79 -4.07
N ARG A 700 45.16 -18.97 -4.55
CA ARG A 700 43.77 -19.28 -4.86
C ARG A 700 42.87 -19.11 -3.63
N LYS A 701 43.28 -19.66 -2.49
CA LYS A 701 42.50 -19.53 -1.25
C LYS A 701 42.38 -18.08 -0.80
N ALA A 702 43.39 -17.29 -0.96
CA ALA A 702 43.36 -15.86 -0.66
C ALA A 702 42.38 -15.11 -1.58
N VAL A 703 42.29 -15.46 -2.86
CA VAL A 703 41.29 -14.90 -3.80
C VAL A 703 39.87 -15.35 -3.44
N GLU A 704 39.65 -16.60 -3.03
CA GLU A 704 38.39 -17.11 -2.51
C GLU A 704 37.93 -16.31 -1.28
N ASP A 705 38.86 -16.08 -0.31
CA ASP A 705 38.58 -15.32 0.90
C ASP A 705 38.25 -13.84 0.60
N LEU A 706 38.96 -13.23 -0.37
CA LEU A 706 38.64 -11.87 -0.82
C LEU A 706 37.26 -11.79 -1.46
N ALA A 707 36.93 -12.69 -2.38
CA ALA A 707 35.62 -12.76 -3.00
C ALA A 707 34.51 -12.99 -1.96
N TRP A 708 34.73 -13.88 -0.99
CA TRP A 708 33.82 -14.10 0.14
C TRP A 708 33.62 -12.81 0.95
N SER A 709 34.67 -12.07 1.24
CA SER A 709 34.61 -10.80 1.98
C SER A 709 33.78 -9.77 1.24
N LEU A 710 33.96 -9.62 -0.08
CA LEU A 710 33.15 -8.71 -0.91
C LEU A 710 31.69 -9.09 -0.91
N MET A 711 31.33 -10.38 -1.04
CA MET A 711 29.95 -10.85 -1.04
C MET A 711 29.26 -10.69 0.32
N ASN A 712 29.99 -10.59 1.42
CA ASN A 712 29.45 -10.32 2.74
C ASN A 712 29.39 -8.83 3.10
N SER A 713 29.74 -7.95 2.16
CA SER A 713 29.70 -6.51 2.37
C SER A 713 28.27 -5.95 2.19
N PHE A 714 28.01 -4.82 2.80
CA PHE A 714 26.76 -4.08 2.64
C PHE A 714 26.51 -3.66 1.17
N GLU A 715 27.59 -3.25 0.47
CA GLU A 715 27.53 -2.82 -0.93
C GLU A 715 27.09 -3.95 -1.88
N PHE A 716 27.44 -5.21 -1.57
CA PHE A 716 26.99 -6.35 -2.38
C PHE A 716 25.52 -6.67 -2.18
N ILE A 717 25.06 -6.67 -0.92
CA ILE A 717 23.72 -7.15 -0.52
C ILE A 717 22.63 -6.13 -0.85
N PHE A 718 22.98 -4.86 -0.95
CA PHE A 718 22.03 -3.77 -1.15
C PHE A 718 22.20 -3.07 -2.50
N ASN A 719 21.06 -2.61 -3.04
CA ASN A 719 21.00 -1.61 -4.09
C ASN A 719 20.92 -0.22 -3.44
N HIS A 720 21.66 0.76 -3.96
CA HIS A 720 21.78 2.09 -3.33
C HIS A 720 21.96 3.24 -4.32
#